data_9119abaec50b90efc1123bee9ce07e1e
#
_entry.id   9119abaec50b90efc1123bee9ce07e1e
#
_cell.length_a   1.000
_cell.length_b   1.000
_cell.length_c   1.000
_cell.angle_alpha   90.00
_cell.angle_beta   90.00
_cell.angle_gamma   90.00
#
_symmetry.space_group_name_H-M   'P 1'
#
loop_
_entity.id
_entity.type
_entity.pdbx_description
1 polymer ?
#
loop_
_entity_poly.entity_id
_entity_poly.type
_entity_poly.pdbx_seq_one_letter_code
_entity_poly.pdbx_strand_id
1 'polypeptide(L)'
;MQNEWRDFNGGAWENEVNVRDFIQRNYKPYDGDSSFLEGPTEDTTALWQDVLELSKQEREAGGVLDMDTKIISTITSHGPAYLDKDKEKIVGFQTDKPFKRSLQPYGGIRMAIKACEDNGYKVDPEVVEYFTTHRKTHNAGVFDAYTPEMRACRSAHIITGLPDAYGRGRIIGDYRRPALYGVDRLIEDKQEQLDSTRTIMYSDVIREREELSEQIRALKMLKELAKIYGCDISKPATNVLEAAQAVYFAYLAAVKEQNGAAMSLGRTSTFLDIYAERDLREGTFTEKEIQEIIDQFIMKLRCVKFARTPEYNSIFAGDPTWVTESIGGIGVDGRHMVTKMSYRYLNTLNNIGAAPEPNLTVLWSVKLPENFKKFCAEISIKHSAIQYENDDIMRVVHGDDYGIACCVSSMRIGIEMQFFGARANLAKCLLYAINGGVDEISGKQVGPKYRPITSEYLDYDEVWDKYKDMMKWLASVYVNALNIIHYMHDKYCYERMQMALHDKQVRRWFATGIAGFSVVADSLSAIKYAKVKPIRDENGITVDFEIEGDFPKYGNDDDRVDEIAKEVLHTFIKYVKGNHTYRGGIATTSILTITSNVSYGKNTGATPDGRKKGVAFAPGANPMHGRDKNGAVASLASVAKMPFMDAQDGISNTFTIVPDALGKTEESSETNLVALLDGYAEKGGHHLNVNVLNKETLLDAQKHPEEYPQLTIRVSGYAVNFIKLTKEQQDEVIARTFHELM
;
A
#
# COMPACT_ATOMS: atom_id res chain seq x y z
N MET A 1 -6.09 34.23 -19.84
CA MET A 1 -6.40 33.24 -18.82
C MET A 1 -7.69 32.55 -19.24
N GLN A 2 -7.74 31.24 -19.27
CA GLN A 2 -8.99 30.51 -19.54
C GLN A 2 -10.00 30.86 -18.44
N ASN A 3 -11.30 30.94 -18.78
CA ASN A 3 -12.32 31.38 -17.83
C ASN A 3 -12.43 30.44 -16.61
N GLU A 4 -12.07 29.16 -16.79
CA GLU A 4 -12.03 28.12 -15.78
C GLU A 4 -10.92 28.34 -14.73
N TRP A 5 -9.84 29.02 -15.10
CA TRP A 5 -8.71 29.36 -14.24
C TRP A 5 -8.80 30.75 -13.58
N ARG A 6 -9.97 31.39 -13.70
CA ARG A 6 -10.17 32.71 -13.07
C ARG A 6 -9.86 32.67 -11.58
N ASP A 7 -9.28 33.75 -11.08
CA ASP A 7 -8.92 33.93 -9.68
C ASP A 7 -7.83 32.99 -9.14
N PHE A 8 -7.17 32.24 -10.02
CA PHE A 8 -5.96 31.51 -9.66
C PHE A 8 -4.71 32.32 -9.99
N ASN A 9 -3.69 32.19 -9.14
CA ASN A 9 -2.39 32.81 -9.38
C ASN A 9 -1.67 32.03 -10.50
N GLY A 10 -1.25 32.76 -11.52
CA GLY A 10 -0.54 32.20 -12.66
C GLY A 10 0.88 31.72 -12.35
N GLY A 11 1.42 30.90 -13.24
CA GLY A 11 2.75 30.33 -13.11
C GLY A 11 3.18 29.49 -14.30
N ALA A 12 4.20 28.66 -14.10
CA ALA A 12 4.66 27.71 -15.11
C ALA A 12 3.55 26.74 -15.51
N TRP A 13 2.68 26.37 -14.57
CA TRP A 13 1.55 25.47 -14.77
C TRP A 13 0.56 25.90 -15.87
N GLU A 14 0.51 27.19 -16.22
CA GLU A 14 -0.36 27.68 -17.31
C GLU A 14 0.15 27.24 -18.70
N ASN A 15 1.46 27.07 -18.83
CA ASN A 15 2.13 26.79 -20.10
C ASN A 15 2.59 25.34 -20.26
N GLU A 16 2.81 24.64 -19.17
CA GLU A 16 3.22 23.25 -19.11
C GLU A 16 2.36 22.44 -18.12
N VAL A 17 2.33 21.13 -18.26
CA VAL A 17 1.59 20.26 -17.31
C VAL A 17 2.39 20.15 -16.01
N ASN A 18 2.04 20.98 -15.02
CA ASN A 18 2.75 21.12 -13.75
C ASN A 18 1.79 21.39 -12.59
N VAL A 19 1.13 20.36 -12.11
CA VAL A 19 0.15 20.46 -11.00
C VAL A 19 0.81 20.94 -9.71
N ARG A 20 2.08 20.54 -9.47
CA ARG A 20 2.81 20.98 -8.28
C ARG A 20 2.96 22.50 -8.26
N ASP A 21 3.35 23.16 -9.39
CA ASP A 21 3.47 24.62 -9.45
C ASP A 21 2.11 25.29 -9.21
N PHE A 22 1.02 24.73 -9.75
CA PHE A 22 -0.33 25.22 -9.47
C PHE A 22 -0.65 25.18 -7.98
N ILE A 23 -0.40 24.06 -7.31
CA ILE A 23 -0.68 23.89 -5.88
C ILE A 23 0.14 24.91 -5.07
N GLN A 24 1.46 24.97 -5.28
CA GLN A 24 2.35 25.83 -4.51
C GLN A 24 2.01 27.32 -4.62
N ARG A 25 1.44 27.75 -5.74
CA ARG A 25 1.02 29.14 -5.96
C ARG A 25 -0.36 29.47 -5.42
N ASN A 26 -1.21 28.48 -5.24
CA ASN A 26 -2.63 28.74 -5.02
C ASN A 26 -3.17 28.21 -3.69
N TYR A 27 -2.54 27.19 -3.06
CA TYR A 27 -3.04 26.70 -1.78
C TYR A 27 -2.81 27.71 -0.65
N LYS A 28 -3.68 27.68 0.33
CA LYS A 28 -3.59 28.49 1.55
C LYS A 28 -3.49 27.59 2.76
N PRO A 29 -2.39 27.66 3.53
CA PRO A 29 -2.31 26.97 4.81
C PRO A 29 -3.46 27.37 5.73
N TYR A 30 -3.98 26.40 6.49
CA TYR A 30 -5.04 26.63 7.46
C TYR A 30 -4.56 26.28 8.88
N ASP A 31 -4.50 27.30 9.74
CA ASP A 31 -4.06 27.21 11.14
C ASP A 31 -5.23 27.14 12.13
N GLY A 32 -6.48 27.21 11.65
CA GLY A 32 -7.67 27.14 12.46
C GLY A 32 -7.98 25.72 12.98
N ASP A 33 -9.14 25.59 13.59
CA ASP A 33 -9.62 24.33 14.16
C ASP A 33 -10.70 23.66 13.30
N SER A 34 -11.32 22.61 13.83
CA SER A 34 -12.35 21.81 13.15
C SER A 34 -13.78 22.39 13.22
N SER A 35 -13.97 23.60 13.75
CA SER A 35 -15.30 24.17 14.03
C SER A 35 -16.15 24.46 12.79
N PHE A 36 -15.53 24.56 11.61
CA PHE A 36 -16.23 24.76 10.33
C PHE A 36 -16.78 23.46 9.72
N LEU A 37 -16.41 22.30 10.27
CA LEU A 37 -16.82 21.00 9.71
C LEU A 37 -18.31 20.76 9.85
N GLU A 38 -18.86 20.15 8.82
CA GLU A 38 -20.27 19.82 8.75
C GLU A 38 -20.51 18.31 8.88
N GLY A 39 -21.65 17.93 9.42
CA GLY A 39 -22.14 16.55 9.41
C GLY A 39 -22.58 16.10 8.03
N PRO A 40 -22.93 14.80 7.84
CA PRO A 40 -23.39 14.27 6.58
C PRO A 40 -24.74 14.86 6.21
N THR A 41 -25.00 15.00 4.91
CA THR A 41 -26.36 15.31 4.40
C THR A 41 -27.27 14.09 4.51
N GLU A 42 -28.59 14.30 4.34
CA GLU A 42 -29.57 13.21 4.28
C GLU A 42 -29.28 12.28 3.09
N ASP A 43 -28.90 12.83 1.94
CA ASP A 43 -28.55 12.06 0.75
C ASP A 43 -27.29 11.22 0.98
N THR A 44 -26.25 11.79 1.57
CA THR A 44 -25.04 11.05 1.94
C THR A 44 -25.34 9.92 2.92
N THR A 45 -26.17 10.18 3.92
CA THR A 45 -26.58 9.18 4.91
C THR A 45 -27.34 8.04 4.26
N ALA A 46 -28.31 8.35 3.37
CA ALA A 46 -29.08 7.34 2.66
C ALA A 46 -28.21 6.47 1.75
N LEU A 47 -27.33 7.08 0.96
CA LEU A 47 -26.39 6.36 0.09
C LEU A 47 -25.44 5.46 0.90
N TRP A 48 -24.98 5.94 2.07
CA TRP A 48 -24.11 5.14 2.92
C TRP A 48 -24.82 3.92 3.51
N GLN A 49 -26.11 4.05 3.87
CA GLN A 49 -26.91 2.90 4.30
C GLN A 49 -27.06 1.86 3.19
N ASP A 50 -27.25 2.28 1.93
CA ASP A 50 -27.26 1.36 0.79
C ASP A 50 -25.92 0.62 0.62
N VAL A 51 -24.80 1.31 0.79
CA VAL A 51 -23.45 0.70 0.76
C VAL A 51 -23.25 -0.31 1.89
N LEU A 52 -23.73 0.00 3.10
CA LEU A 52 -23.66 -0.93 4.24
C LEU A 52 -24.51 -2.18 4.00
N GLU A 53 -25.73 -2.02 3.44
CA GLU A 53 -26.60 -3.15 3.09
C GLU A 53 -25.96 -4.03 2.00
N LEU A 54 -25.42 -3.44 0.93
CA LEU A 54 -24.67 -4.19 -0.09
C LEU A 54 -23.47 -4.92 0.49
N SER A 55 -22.73 -4.30 1.43
CA SER A 55 -21.61 -4.92 2.13
C SER A 55 -22.02 -6.09 3.02
N LYS A 56 -23.21 -6.00 3.63
CA LYS A 56 -23.81 -7.10 4.40
C LYS A 56 -24.17 -8.26 3.50
N GLN A 57 -24.89 -7.99 2.39
CA GLN A 57 -25.24 -9.00 1.39
C GLN A 57 -24.00 -9.69 0.80
N GLU A 58 -22.93 -8.92 0.55
CA GLU A 58 -21.65 -9.47 0.08
C GLU A 58 -21.03 -10.45 1.09
N ARG A 59 -21.05 -10.14 2.38
CA ARG A 59 -20.59 -11.06 3.44
C ARG A 59 -21.46 -12.32 3.51
N GLU A 60 -22.77 -12.17 3.45
CA GLU A 60 -23.72 -13.30 3.46
C GLU A 60 -23.55 -14.20 2.23
N ALA A 61 -23.15 -13.62 1.09
CA ALA A 61 -22.83 -14.35 -0.14
C ALA A 61 -21.42 -14.99 -0.14
N GLY A 62 -20.67 -14.90 0.97
CA GLY A 62 -19.34 -15.50 1.06
C GLY A 62 -18.19 -14.59 0.60
N GLY A 63 -18.41 -13.28 0.45
CA GLY A 63 -17.39 -12.28 0.16
C GLY A 63 -17.43 -11.69 -1.25
N VAL A 64 -18.23 -12.24 -2.16
CA VAL A 64 -18.47 -11.69 -3.50
C VAL A 64 -19.96 -11.71 -3.79
N LEU A 65 -20.55 -10.56 -4.06
CA LEU A 65 -21.98 -10.43 -4.34
C LEU A 65 -22.33 -10.78 -5.78
N ASP A 66 -21.53 -10.32 -6.73
CA ASP A 66 -21.72 -10.54 -8.17
C ASP A 66 -20.39 -10.41 -8.93
N MET A 67 -20.26 -11.11 -10.07
CA MET A 67 -19.07 -11.08 -10.93
C MET A 67 -19.44 -11.03 -12.40
N ASP A 68 -18.69 -10.25 -13.16
CA ASP A 68 -18.75 -10.34 -14.63
C ASP A 68 -17.94 -11.54 -15.10
N THR A 69 -18.52 -12.33 -15.99
CA THR A 69 -17.89 -13.53 -16.54
C THR A 69 -17.65 -13.46 -18.04
N LYS A 70 -18.15 -12.41 -18.69
CA LYS A 70 -18.13 -12.27 -20.14
C LYS A 70 -17.50 -10.98 -20.62
N ILE A 71 -17.81 -9.84 -20.00
CA ILE A 71 -17.30 -8.54 -20.43
C ILE A 71 -15.92 -8.32 -19.84
N ILE A 72 -14.90 -8.31 -20.71
CA ILE A 72 -13.53 -7.98 -20.32
C ILE A 72 -13.48 -6.49 -19.95
N SER A 73 -12.99 -6.20 -18.75
CA SER A 73 -12.91 -4.83 -18.25
C SER A 73 -11.93 -4.00 -19.06
N THR A 74 -12.40 -2.88 -19.54
CA THR A 74 -11.62 -1.79 -20.16
C THR A 74 -12.13 -0.47 -19.61
N ILE A 75 -11.47 0.63 -19.91
CA ILE A 75 -11.87 1.97 -19.45
C ILE A 75 -13.35 2.25 -19.79
N THR A 76 -13.82 1.82 -20.97
CA THR A 76 -15.16 2.09 -21.49
C THR A 76 -16.09 0.88 -21.50
N SER A 77 -15.70 -0.22 -20.88
CA SER A 77 -16.45 -1.45 -20.85
C SER A 77 -17.71 -1.37 -20.04
N HIS A 78 -18.77 -1.40 -20.06
CA HIS A 78 -19.98 -1.31 -19.21
C HIS A 78 -20.68 0.05 -19.32
N GLY A 79 -21.98 0.00 -19.28
CA GLY A 79 -22.85 1.16 -19.14
C GLY A 79 -22.77 1.78 -17.74
N PRO A 80 -23.49 2.87 -17.52
CA PRO A 80 -23.47 3.57 -16.25
C PRO A 80 -24.21 2.77 -15.15
N ALA A 81 -23.69 2.87 -13.93
CA ALA A 81 -24.31 2.33 -12.73
C ALA A 81 -24.37 3.38 -11.63
N TYR A 82 -25.37 3.27 -10.76
CA TYR A 82 -25.62 4.18 -9.66
C TYR A 82 -26.05 3.38 -8.42
N LEU A 83 -25.81 3.95 -7.23
CA LEU A 83 -26.54 3.56 -6.01
C LEU A 83 -27.95 4.16 -6.08
N ASP A 84 -28.00 5.50 -6.18
CA ASP A 84 -29.22 6.28 -6.41
C ASP A 84 -28.84 7.52 -7.24
N LYS A 85 -29.26 7.53 -8.51
CA LYS A 85 -28.86 8.57 -9.48
C LYS A 85 -29.24 9.98 -9.05
N ASP A 86 -30.33 10.12 -8.31
CA ASP A 86 -30.86 11.43 -7.94
C ASP A 86 -30.15 12.03 -6.72
N LYS A 87 -29.44 11.20 -5.93
CA LYS A 87 -28.71 11.61 -4.72
C LYS A 87 -27.21 11.71 -4.91
N GLU A 88 -26.65 11.01 -5.91
CA GLU A 88 -25.21 10.97 -6.12
C GLU A 88 -24.65 12.29 -6.67
N LYS A 89 -23.69 12.89 -5.95
CA LYS A 89 -22.87 14.01 -6.45
C LYS A 89 -21.69 13.52 -7.26
N ILE A 90 -21.05 12.44 -6.82
CA ILE A 90 -19.94 11.77 -7.51
C ILE A 90 -20.46 10.47 -8.11
N VAL A 91 -20.34 10.32 -9.43
CA VAL A 91 -20.84 9.18 -10.18
C VAL A 91 -19.72 8.32 -10.75
N GLY A 92 -20.01 7.05 -10.97
CA GLY A 92 -19.10 6.10 -11.60
C GLY A 92 -18.93 4.81 -10.80
N PHE A 93 -18.96 3.67 -11.53
CA PHE A 93 -18.66 2.33 -11.02
C PHE A 93 -17.82 1.56 -12.02
N GLN A 94 -17.14 0.50 -11.53
CA GLN A 94 -16.30 -0.37 -12.37
C GLN A 94 -17.08 -1.15 -13.42
N THR A 95 -18.34 -1.50 -13.10
CA THR A 95 -19.24 -2.30 -13.93
C THR A 95 -20.61 -1.63 -14.02
N ASP A 96 -21.56 -2.28 -14.65
CA ASP A 96 -22.96 -1.87 -14.82
C ASP A 96 -23.80 -2.03 -13.54
N LYS A 97 -23.18 -2.44 -12.42
CA LYS A 97 -23.87 -2.63 -11.14
C LYS A 97 -22.93 -2.39 -9.96
N PRO A 98 -23.37 -1.71 -8.88
CA PRO A 98 -22.60 -1.58 -7.64
C PRO A 98 -22.20 -2.95 -7.10
N PHE A 99 -20.97 -3.06 -6.56
CA PHE A 99 -20.39 -4.27 -5.97
C PHE A 99 -20.22 -5.48 -6.90
N LYS A 100 -20.59 -5.39 -8.17
CA LYS A 100 -20.27 -6.42 -9.17
C LYS A 100 -18.79 -6.32 -9.56
N ARG A 101 -18.04 -7.44 -9.38
CA ARG A 101 -16.62 -7.52 -9.73
C ARG A 101 -16.42 -7.51 -11.25
N SER A 102 -15.41 -6.82 -11.71
CA SER A 102 -15.04 -6.79 -13.14
C SER A 102 -14.14 -7.97 -13.51
N LEU A 103 -14.26 -8.46 -14.75
CA LEU A 103 -13.39 -9.48 -15.31
C LEU A 103 -12.13 -8.85 -15.91
N GLN A 104 -10.96 -9.09 -15.30
CA GLN A 104 -9.67 -8.50 -15.69
C GLN A 104 -8.60 -9.58 -15.95
N PRO A 105 -8.59 -10.21 -17.13
CA PRO A 105 -7.71 -11.36 -17.41
C PRO A 105 -6.30 -11.00 -17.89
N TYR A 106 -5.97 -9.71 -18.09
CA TYR A 106 -4.69 -9.28 -18.67
C TYR A 106 -3.46 -9.73 -17.86
N GLY A 107 -3.55 -9.70 -16.53
CA GLY A 107 -2.51 -10.19 -15.63
C GLY A 107 -2.39 -11.72 -15.66
N GLY A 108 -3.53 -12.44 -15.70
CA GLY A 108 -3.54 -13.90 -15.73
C GLY A 108 -4.94 -14.48 -15.88
N ILE A 109 -5.20 -15.12 -17.04
CA ILE A 109 -6.50 -15.76 -17.30
C ILE A 109 -6.78 -16.90 -16.30
N ARG A 110 -5.78 -17.71 -15.92
CA ARG A 110 -5.94 -18.79 -14.94
C ARG A 110 -6.40 -18.30 -13.58
N MET A 111 -5.87 -17.14 -13.16
CA MET A 111 -6.27 -16.52 -11.89
C MET A 111 -7.69 -15.94 -11.96
N ALA A 112 -8.07 -15.35 -13.10
CA ALA A 112 -9.42 -14.86 -13.34
C ALA A 112 -10.45 -16.02 -13.36
N ILE A 113 -10.13 -17.12 -14.03
CA ILE A 113 -10.95 -18.36 -14.03
C ILE A 113 -11.13 -18.87 -12.60
N LYS A 114 -10.02 -19.05 -11.88
CA LYS A 114 -10.06 -19.54 -10.50
C LYS A 114 -10.85 -18.62 -9.58
N ALA A 115 -10.69 -17.31 -9.68
CA ALA A 115 -11.46 -16.34 -8.88
C ALA A 115 -12.98 -16.45 -9.15
N CYS A 116 -13.37 -16.70 -10.40
CA CYS A 116 -14.77 -16.95 -10.76
C CYS A 116 -15.25 -18.29 -10.19
N GLU A 117 -14.54 -19.38 -10.45
CA GLU A 117 -14.94 -20.73 -10.02
C GLU A 117 -15.06 -20.88 -8.51
N ASP A 118 -14.11 -20.33 -7.76
CA ASP A 118 -14.13 -20.35 -6.29
C ASP A 118 -15.30 -19.57 -5.69
N ASN A 119 -15.93 -18.68 -6.45
CA ASN A 119 -17.12 -17.93 -6.07
C ASN A 119 -18.41 -18.44 -6.77
N GLY A 120 -18.36 -19.61 -7.41
CA GLY A 120 -19.52 -20.23 -8.04
C GLY A 120 -19.88 -19.72 -9.44
N TYR A 121 -18.98 -18.95 -10.07
CA TYR A 121 -19.16 -18.41 -11.42
C TYR A 121 -18.28 -19.16 -12.43
N LYS A 122 -18.62 -19.07 -13.71
CA LYS A 122 -17.84 -19.66 -14.79
C LYS A 122 -17.55 -18.61 -15.86
N VAL A 123 -16.28 -18.40 -16.17
CA VAL A 123 -15.86 -17.50 -17.23
C VAL A 123 -16.34 -18.00 -18.59
N ASP A 124 -16.83 -17.10 -19.43
CA ASP A 124 -17.28 -17.41 -20.80
C ASP A 124 -16.16 -18.13 -21.58
N PRO A 125 -16.47 -19.26 -22.23
CA PRO A 125 -15.51 -20.03 -23.01
C PRO A 125 -14.78 -19.21 -24.11
N GLU A 126 -15.44 -18.24 -24.72
CA GLU A 126 -14.81 -17.36 -25.74
C GLU A 126 -13.71 -16.49 -25.12
N VAL A 127 -13.91 -15.99 -23.90
CA VAL A 127 -12.89 -15.24 -23.17
C VAL A 127 -11.70 -16.14 -22.84
N VAL A 128 -11.96 -17.37 -22.38
CA VAL A 128 -10.91 -18.34 -22.08
C VAL A 128 -10.11 -18.66 -23.32
N GLU A 129 -10.77 -18.94 -24.45
CA GLU A 129 -10.12 -19.22 -25.71
C GLU A 129 -9.28 -18.03 -26.18
N TYR A 130 -9.81 -16.81 -26.10
CA TYR A 130 -9.09 -15.61 -26.49
C TYR A 130 -7.76 -15.44 -25.76
N PHE A 131 -7.76 -15.60 -24.44
CA PHE A 131 -6.57 -15.41 -23.59
C PHE A 131 -5.66 -16.64 -23.47
N THR A 132 -6.05 -17.79 -23.96
CA THR A 132 -5.21 -19.00 -23.99
C THR A 132 -4.64 -19.30 -25.37
N THR A 133 -5.34 -18.92 -26.44
CA THR A 133 -4.99 -19.25 -27.81
C THR A 133 -4.49 -18.04 -28.59
N HIS A 134 -5.18 -16.90 -28.50
CA HIS A 134 -4.93 -15.74 -29.36
C HIS A 134 -4.11 -14.64 -28.67
N ARG A 135 -4.13 -14.56 -27.37
CA ARG A 135 -3.41 -13.56 -26.60
C ARG A 135 -2.73 -14.16 -25.36
N LYS A 136 -1.44 -13.90 -25.23
CA LYS A 136 -0.67 -14.27 -24.04
C LYS A 136 -0.94 -13.28 -22.90
N THR A 137 -1.06 -13.77 -21.68
CA THR A 137 -1.15 -12.95 -20.48
C THR A 137 0.22 -12.72 -19.85
N HIS A 138 0.31 -11.71 -18.99
CA HIS A 138 1.50 -11.45 -18.18
C HIS A 138 1.93 -12.70 -17.39
N ASN A 139 1.01 -13.37 -16.69
CA ASN A 139 1.28 -14.59 -15.92
C ASN A 139 1.90 -15.70 -16.80
N ALA A 140 1.34 -15.96 -17.96
CA ALA A 140 1.89 -16.96 -18.86
C ALA A 140 3.33 -16.61 -19.29
N GLY A 141 3.58 -15.33 -19.63
CA GLY A 141 4.92 -14.86 -19.99
C GLY A 141 5.94 -15.03 -18.86
N VAL A 142 5.56 -14.67 -17.64
CA VAL A 142 6.43 -14.83 -16.46
C VAL A 142 6.78 -16.29 -16.23
N PHE A 143 5.80 -17.19 -16.26
CA PHE A 143 6.05 -18.61 -16.01
C PHE A 143 6.82 -19.29 -17.15
N ASP A 144 6.74 -18.81 -18.38
CA ASP A 144 7.60 -19.29 -19.45
C ASP A 144 9.08 -18.94 -19.23
N ALA A 145 9.36 -17.81 -18.61
CA ALA A 145 10.71 -17.30 -18.40
C ALA A 145 11.34 -17.67 -17.03
N TYR A 146 10.56 -18.10 -16.07
CA TYR A 146 11.07 -18.50 -14.75
C TYR A 146 12.00 -19.71 -14.84
N THR A 147 13.17 -19.60 -14.21
CA THR A 147 14.09 -20.72 -14.05
C THR A 147 13.56 -21.74 -13.04
N PRO A 148 14.07 -22.99 -13.04
CA PRO A 148 13.76 -23.98 -12.00
C PRO A 148 14.05 -23.48 -10.58
N GLU A 149 15.14 -22.73 -10.40
CA GLU A 149 15.53 -22.12 -9.12
C GLU A 149 14.50 -21.10 -8.63
N MET A 150 14.03 -20.20 -9.49
CA MET A 150 12.98 -19.22 -9.14
C MET A 150 11.68 -19.94 -8.76
N ARG A 151 11.30 -21.00 -9.46
CA ARG A 151 10.13 -21.82 -9.15
C ARG A 151 10.29 -22.53 -7.79
N ALA A 152 11.48 -23.05 -7.50
CA ALA A 152 11.78 -23.67 -6.22
C ALA A 152 11.69 -22.68 -5.07
N CYS A 153 12.27 -21.47 -5.22
CA CYS A 153 12.18 -20.40 -4.22
C CYS A 153 10.73 -19.95 -3.96
N ARG A 154 9.92 -19.85 -5.02
CA ARG A 154 8.49 -19.52 -4.91
C ARG A 154 7.72 -20.63 -4.17
N SER A 155 7.94 -21.88 -4.54
CA SER A 155 7.28 -23.04 -3.92
C SER A 155 7.67 -23.28 -2.48
N ALA A 156 8.92 -22.95 -2.11
CA ALA A 156 9.42 -23.04 -0.74
C ALA A 156 9.02 -21.83 0.13
N HIS A 157 8.32 -20.85 -0.43
CA HIS A 157 7.92 -19.63 0.26
C HIS A 157 9.08 -18.79 0.82
N ILE A 158 10.28 -18.89 0.25
CA ILE A 158 11.40 -18.01 0.59
C ILE A 158 11.26 -16.65 -0.13
N ILE A 159 10.59 -16.63 -1.29
CA ILE A 159 10.10 -15.42 -1.97
C ILE A 159 8.58 -15.56 -2.11
N THR A 160 7.82 -14.58 -1.61
CA THR A 160 6.35 -14.69 -1.52
C THR A 160 5.67 -13.42 -2.00
N GLY A 161 4.46 -13.58 -2.60
CA GLY A 161 3.60 -12.47 -3.02
C GLY A 161 4.05 -11.76 -4.29
N LEU A 162 4.86 -12.42 -5.12
CA LEU A 162 5.31 -11.88 -6.41
C LEU A 162 4.12 -11.47 -7.29
N PRO A 163 4.18 -10.29 -7.96
CA PRO A 163 3.13 -9.82 -8.86
C PRO A 163 3.20 -10.53 -10.22
N ASP A 164 3.17 -11.84 -10.21
CA ASP A 164 3.30 -12.71 -11.38
C ASP A 164 1.96 -13.15 -11.99
N ALA A 165 0.83 -12.73 -11.40
CA ALA A 165 -0.50 -13.15 -11.84
C ALA A 165 -1.57 -12.03 -11.88
N TYR A 166 -1.19 -10.80 -11.54
CA TYR A 166 -2.08 -9.64 -11.48
C TYR A 166 -1.35 -8.37 -11.95
N GLY A 167 -2.05 -7.24 -12.03
CA GLY A 167 -1.48 -5.95 -12.45
C GLY A 167 -0.37 -5.48 -11.52
N ARG A 168 0.55 -4.68 -12.03
CA ARG A 168 1.75 -4.22 -11.30
C ARG A 168 1.42 -3.45 -10.04
N GLY A 169 0.49 -2.48 -10.11
CA GLY A 169 0.20 -1.57 -9.02
C GLY A 169 1.40 -0.67 -8.68
N ARG A 170 1.30 0.07 -7.56
CA ARG A 170 2.32 1.02 -7.07
C ARG A 170 2.77 2.04 -8.13
N ILE A 171 1.80 2.52 -8.87
CA ILE A 171 1.88 3.62 -9.81
C ILE A 171 0.83 4.62 -9.38
N ILE A 172 1.24 5.84 -9.05
CA ILE A 172 0.31 6.93 -8.75
C ILE A 172 0.25 7.84 -9.97
N GLY A 173 -0.76 7.66 -10.82
CA GLY A 173 -1.05 8.62 -11.88
C GLY A 173 -1.42 9.98 -11.27
N ASP A 174 -1.01 11.06 -11.89
CA ASP A 174 -1.45 12.37 -11.43
C ASP A 174 -2.91 12.61 -11.84
N TYR A 175 -3.83 12.01 -11.09
CA TYR A 175 -5.27 12.08 -11.33
C TYR A 175 -5.85 13.49 -11.24
N ARG A 176 -5.07 14.48 -10.77
CA ARG A 176 -5.44 15.90 -10.71
C ARG A 176 -5.33 16.58 -12.09
N ARG A 177 -4.51 16.03 -13.00
CA ARG A 177 -4.27 16.61 -14.33
C ARG A 177 -5.55 16.79 -15.16
N PRO A 178 -6.46 15.82 -15.28
CA PRO A 178 -7.71 16.01 -16.00
C PRO A 178 -8.59 17.14 -15.45
N ALA A 179 -8.59 17.32 -14.12
CA ALA A 179 -9.35 18.40 -13.49
C ALA A 179 -8.74 19.79 -13.82
N LEU A 180 -7.43 19.92 -13.76
CA LEU A 180 -6.76 21.22 -13.97
C LEU A 180 -6.68 21.63 -15.44
N TYR A 181 -6.40 20.67 -16.34
CA TYR A 181 -6.10 20.96 -17.75
C TYR A 181 -7.20 20.58 -18.71
N GLY A 182 -8.09 19.67 -18.33
CA GLY A 182 -8.96 18.96 -19.24
C GLY A 182 -8.21 17.91 -20.07
N VAL A 183 -8.93 16.89 -20.49
CA VAL A 183 -8.33 15.74 -21.19
C VAL A 183 -7.82 16.11 -22.59
N ASP A 184 -8.44 17.11 -23.27
CA ASP A 184 -7.99 17.51 -24.61
C ASP A 184 -6.59 18.09 -24.59
N ARG A 185 -6.26 18.95 -23.60
CA ARG A 185 -4.91 19.48 -23.42
C ARG A 185 -3.89 18.38 -23.10
N LEU A 186 -4.29 17.36 -22.32
CA LEU A 186 -3.40 16.23 -22.02
C LEU A 186 -3.12 15.36 -23.25
N ILE A 187 -4.10 15.21 -24.14
CA ILE A 187 -3.92 14.53 -25.44
C ILE A 187 -2.94 15.33 -26.33
N GLU A 188 -3.11 16.63 -26.40
CA GLU A 188 -2.20 17.52 -27.14
C GLU A 188 -0.77 17.40 -26.61
N ASP A 189 -0.57 17.49 -25.29
CA ASP A 189 0.76 17.33 -24.66
C ASP A 189 1.40 15.98 -24.99
N LYS A 190 0.66 14.88 -24.92
CA LYS A 190 1.17 13.55 -25.30
C LYS A 190 1.46 13.44 -26.80
N GLN A 191 0.69 14.10 -27.64
CA GLN A 191 0.96 14.14 -29.07
C GLN A 191 2.25 14.92 -29.37
N GLU A 192 2.45 16.05 -28.73
CA GLU A 192 3.71 16.85 -28.83
C GLU A 192 4.92 16.01 -28.34
N GLN A 193 4.77 15.24 -27.26
CA GLN A 193 5.79 14.32 -26.77
C GLN A 193 6.12 13.23 -27.83
N LEU A 194 5.10 12.65 -28.46
CA LEU A 194 5.26 11.64 -29.51
C LEU A 194 5.97 12.21 -30.75
N ASP A 195 5.56 13.41 -31.19
CA ASP A 195 6.10 14.07 -32.37
C ASP A 195 7.56 14.51 -32.17
N SER A 196 7.93 14.89 -30.92
CA SER A 196 9.28 15.26 -30.53
C SER A 196 10.20 14.07 -30.22
N THR A 197 9.68 12.84 -30.22
CA THR A 197 10.48 11.64 -29.96
C THR A 197 11.44 11.37 -31.14
N ARG A 198 12.62 10.85 -30.82
CA ARG A 198 13.69 10.55 -31.81
C ARG A 198 13.15 9.74 -32.99
N THR A 199 13.74 9.99 -34.15
CA THR A 199 13.36 9.32 -35.43
C THR A 199 14.22 8.10 -35.79
N ILE A 200 15.36 7.92 -35.09
CA ILE A 200 16.19 6.72 -35.29
C ILE A 200 15.61 5.59 -34.45
N MET A 201 15.09 4.56 -35.13
CA MET A 201 14.33 3.47 -34.53
C MET A 201 15.24 2.36 -34.01
N TYR A 202 15.35 2.27 -32.68
CA TYR A 202 15.88 1.10 -31.98
C TYR A 202 14.90 0.74 -30.82
N SER A 203 15.08 -0.39 -30.19
CA SER A 203 14.09 -1.00 -29.26
C SER A 203 13.46 -0.04 -28.26
N ASP A 204 14.27 0.83 -27.64
CA ASP A 204 13.77 1.74 -26.62
C ASP A 204 12.94 2.89 -27.21
N VAL A 205 13.34 3.41 -28.38
CA VAL A 205 12.57 4.46 -29.07
C VAL A 205 11.26 3.90 -29.62
N ILE A 206 11.27 2.68 -30.19
CA ILE A 206 10.05 2.03 -30.67
C ILE A 206 9.07 1.84 -29.49
N ARG A 207 9.57 1.37 -28.36
CA ARG A 207 8.76 1.19 -27.15
C ARG A 207 8.20 2.52 -26.65
N GLU A 208 9.03 3.57 -26.55
CA GLU A 208 8.58 4.90 -26.12
C GLU A 208 7.44 5.42 -27.00
N ARG A 209 7.56 5.28 -28.31
CA ARG A 209 6.51 5.71 -29.24
C ARG A 209 5.24 4.89 -29.11
N GLU A 210 5.36 3.58 -28.95
CA GLU A 210 4.21 2.68 -28.70
C GLU A 210 3.51 3.03 -27.39
N GLU A 211 4.28 3.19 -26.29
CA GLU A 211 3.75 3.58 -24.97
C GLU A 211 3.00 4.93 -25.05
N LEU A 212 3.56 5.95 -25.70
CA LEU A 212 2.90 7.25 -25.90
C LEU A 212 1.61 7.13 -26.73
N SER A 213 1.61 6.32 -27.78
CA SER A 213 0.40 6.07 -28.57
C SER A 213 -0.70 5.39 -27.76
N GLU A 214 -0.34 4.44 -26.89
CA GLU A 214 -1.29 3.79 -25.97
C GLU A 214 -1.81 4.77 -24.89
N GLN A 215 -0.96 5.66 -24.39
CA GLN A 215 -1.36 6.71 -23.45
C GLN A 215 -2.39 7.68 -24.06
N ILE A 216 -2.17 8.11 -25.30
CA ILE A 216 -3.13 8.94 -26.07
C ILE A 216 -4.47 8.22 -26.22
N ARG A 217 -4.43 6.92 -26.54
CA ARG A 217 -5.62 6.07 -26.67
C ARG A 217 -6.39 5.97 -25.33
N ALA A 218 -5.67 5.79 -24.22
CA ALA A 218 -6.27 5.75 -22.89
C ALA A 218 -6.94 7.08 -22.50
N LEU A 219 -6.32 8.23 -22.80
CA LEU A 219 -6.92 9.54 -22.56
C LEU A 219 -8.20 9.75 -23.37
N LYS A 220 -8.24 9.30 -24.64
CA LYS A 220 -9.46 9.33 -25.46
C LYS A 220 -10.56 8.48 -24.84
N MET A 221 -10.22 7.29 -24.34
CA MET A 221 -11.18 6.42 -23.63
C MET A 221 -11.66 7.03 -22.30
N LEU A 222 -10.82 7.78 -21.59
CA LEU A 222 -11.22 8.49 -20.37
C LEU A 222 -12.32 9.53 -20.67
N LYS A 223 -12.25 10.25 -21.78
CA LYS A 223 -13.33 11.16 -22.21
C LYS A 223 -14.64 10.39 -22.47
N GLU A 224 -14.55 9.25 -23.12
CA GLU A 224 -15.72 8.41 -23.39
C GLU A 224 -16.34 7.85 -22.10
N LEU A 225 -15.51 7.47 -21.12
CA LEU A 225 -16.00 7.06 -19.79
C LEU A 225 -16.82 8.17 -19.13
N ALA A 226 -16.32 9.40 -19.13
CA ALA A 226 -17.06 10.53 -18.56
C ALA A 226 -18.41 10.77 -19.27
N LYS A 227 -18.44 10.66 -20.60
CA LYS A 227 -19.66 10.80 -21.41
C LYS A 227 -20.71 9.73 -21.08
N ILE A 228 -20.31 8.50 -20.74
CA ILE A 228 -21.25 7.43 -20.32
C ILE A 228 -22.10 7.91 -19.12
N TYR A 229 -21.52 8.74 -18.25
CA TYR A 229 -22.19 9.34 -17.09
C TYR A 229 -22.76 10.75 -17.35
N GLY A 230 -22.72 11.24 -18.60
CA GLY A 230 -23.20 12.56 -18.97
C GLY A 230 -22.27 13.71 -18.55
N CYS A 231 -21.02 13.42 -18.22
CA CYS A 231 -20.02 14.43 -17.82
C CYS A 231 -19.09 14.77 -18.99
N ASP A 232 -18.65 16.02 -19.04
CA ASP A 232 -17.60 16.49 -19.97
C ASP A 232 -16.36 16.91 -19.18
N ILE A 233 -15.27 16.17 -19.35
CA ILE A 233 -13.94 16.44 -18.78
C ILE A 233 -12.92 16.81 -19.85
N SER A 234 -13.38 17.19 -21.05
CA SER A 234 -12.50 17.61 -22.13
C SER A 234 -11.76 18.93 -21.82
N LYS A 235 -12.37 19.78 -21.01
CA LYS A 235 -11.87 21.08 -20.57
C LYS A 235 -11.56 21.09 -19.07
N PRO A 236 -10.82 22.10 -18.57
CA PRO A 236 -10.58 22.28 -17.14
C PRO A 236 -11.90 22.35 -16.34
N ALA A 237 -11.87 21.84 -15.12
CA ALA A 237 -12.97 21.91 -14.18
C ALA A 237 -13.26 23.37 -13.77
N THR A 238 -14.55 23.71 -13.67
CA THR A 238 -15.01 25.06 -13.33
C THR A 238 -15.25 25.26 -11.83
N ASN A 239 -15.38 24.18 -11.08
CA ASN A 239 -15.69 24.17 -9.64
C ASN A 239 -15.19 22.89 -8.95
N VAL A 240 -15.32 22.84 -7.63
CA VAL A 240 -14.83 21.71 -6.80
C VAL A 240 -15.53 20.38 -7.13
N LEU A 241 -16.81 20.40 -7.48
CA LEU A 241 -17.57 19.19 -7.86
C LEU A 241 -17.01 18.59 -9.15
N GLU A 242 -16.86 19.40 -10.18
CA GLU A 242 -16.26 18.96 -11.45
C GLU A 242 -14.81 18.50 -11.26
N ALA A 243 -14.04 19.18 -10.42
CA ALA A 243 -12.66 18.79 -10.13
C ALA A 243 -12.60 17.43 -9.43
N ALA A 244 -13.39 17.21 -8.39
CA ALA A 244 -13.47 15.93 -7.68
C ALA A 244 -13.97 14.80 -8.60
N GLN A 245 -14.96 15.07 -9.44
CA GLN A 245 -15.47 14.09 -10.41
C GLN A 245 -14.42 13.73 -11.47
N ALA A 246 -13.66 14.69 -11.99
CA ALA A 246 -12.59 14.42 -12.96
C ALA A 246 -11.45 13.61 -12.34
N VAL A 247 -11.06 13.91 -11.10
CA VAL A 247 -10.09 13.11 -10.33
C VAL A 247 -10.60 11.67 -10.18
N TYR A 248 -11.86 11.51 -9.80
CA TYR A 248 -12.45 10.18 -9.61
C TYR A 248 -12.54 9.39 -10.92
N PHE A 249 -12.94 10.00 -12.05
CA PHE A 249 -12.97 9.30 -13.34
C PHE A 249 -11.59 8.86 -13.79
N ALA A 250 -10.56 9.68 -13.59
CA ALA A 250 -9.19 9.30 -13.93
C ALA A 250 -8.70 8.11 -13.10
N TYR A 251 -9.02 8.10 -11.80
CA TYR A 251 -8.75 6.98 -10.90
C TYR A 251 -9.55 5.72 -11.30
N LEU A 252 -10.85 5.87 -11.53
CA LEU A 252 -11.73 4.77 -11.92
C LEU A 252 -11.30 4.15 -13.25
N ALA A 253 -10.88 4.96 -14.23
CA ALA A 253 -10.36 4.48 -15.51
C ALA A 253 -9.12 3.59 -15.32
N ALA A 254 -8.20 3.98 -14.44
CA ALA A 254 -7.03 3.17 -14.10
C ALA A 254 -7.43 1.84 -13.45
N VAL A 255 -8.37 1.85 -12.52
CA VAL A 255 -8.89 0.65 -11.84
C VAL A 255 -9.62 -0.29 -12.80
N LYS A 256 -10.38 0.25 -13.76
CA LYS A 256 -11.07 -0.55 -14.79
C LYS A 256 -10.11 -1.20 -15.77
N GLU A 257 -8.95 -0.60 -15.99
CA GLU A 257 -7.95 -1.10 -16.94
C GLU A 257 -7.10 -2.22 -16.35
N GLN A 258 -6.76 -2.17 -15.06
CA GLN A 258 -5.93 -3.17 -14.43
C GLN A 258 -6.26 -3.38 -12.94
N ASN A 259 -5.97 -4.59 -12.47
CA ASN A 259 -6.13 -4.99 -11.08
C ASN A 259 -4.80 -4.98 -10.33
N GLY A 260 -4.14 -3.83 -10.31
CA GLY A 260 -2.83 -3.66 -9.65
C GLY A 260 -2.84 -4.00 -8.17
N ALA A 261 -1.67 -4.32 -7.64
CA ALA A 261 -1.50 -4.66 -6.22
C ALA A 261 -1.73 -3.45 -5.29
N ALA A 262 -1.65 -2.22 -5.81
CA ALA A 262 -1.95 -1.01 -5.07
C ALA A 262 -2.37 0.09 -6.06
N MET A 263 -3.62 0.47 -5.97
CA MET A 263 -4.22 1.52 -6.80
C MET A 263 -4.42 2.77 -5.94
N SER A 264 -3.32 3.42 -5.56
CA SER A 264 -3.33 4.57 -4.66
C SER A 264 -3.77 5.84 -5.37
N LEU A 265 -4.45 6.75 -4.63
CA LEU A 265 -5.00 7.99 -5.15
C LEU A 265 -3.93 9.10 -5.25
N GLY A 266 -3.11 9.25 -4.22
CA GLY A 266 -2.02 10.20 -4.19
C GLY A 266 -2.20 11.32 -3.18
N ARG A 267 -2.36 12.55 -3.63
CA ARG A 267 -2.46 13.77 -2.81
C ARG A 267 -3.46 14.72 -3.45
N THR A 268 -4.72 14.53 -3.16
CA THR A 268 -5.81 15.28 -3.81
C THR A 268 -6.40 16.39 -2.92
N SER A 269 -6.28 16.26 -1.60
CA SER A 269 -6.89 17.18 -0.64
C SER A 269 -6.42 18.64 -0.82
N THR A 270 -5.11 18.88 -0.83
CA THR A 270 -4.57 20.23 -1.00
C THR A 270 -4.95 20.84 -2.37
N PHE A 271 -5.03 20.02 -3.41
CA PHE A 271 -5.46 20.44 -4.75
C PHE A 271 -6.95 20.83 -4.77
N LEU A 272 -7.83 19.99 -4.26
CA LEU A 272 -9.27 20.26 -4.25
C LEU A 272 -9.65 21.44 -3.34
N ASP A 273 -8.85 21.69 -2.29
CA ASP A 273 -9.06 22.85 -1.43
C ASP A 273 -9.00 24.19 -2.18
N ILE A 274 -8.13 24.27 -3.18
CA ILE A 274 -7.98 25.51 -4.00
C ILE A 274 -9.31 25.85 -4.71
N TYR A 275 -9.96 24.84 -5.28
CA TYR A 275 -11.28 25.00 -5.89
C TYR A 275 -12.37 25.31 -4.84
N ALA A 276 -12.37 24.55 -3.74
CA ALA A 276 -13.34 24.72 -2.66
C ALA A 276 -13.31 26.12 -2.05
N GLU A 277 -12.13 26.65 -1.76
CA GLU A 277 -11.97 28.01 -1.19
C GLU A 277 -12.41 29.10 -2.17
N ARG A 278 -12.19 28.92 -3.47
CA ARG A 278 -12.75 29.81 -4.48
C ARG A 278 -14.26 29.77 -4.50
N ASP A 279 -14.83 28.58 -4.56
CA ASP A 279 -16.26 28.35 -4.68
C ASP A 279 -17.04 28.84 -3.45
N LEU A 280 -16.47 28.66 -2.23
CA LEU A 280 -16.99 29.25 -1.00
C LEU A 280 -17.01 30.77 -1.04
N ARG A 281 -15.91 31.38 -1.47
CA ARG A 281 -15.79 32.85 -1.57
C ARG A 281 -16.79 33.42 -2.57
N GLU A 282 -17.05 32.71 -3.67
CA GLU A 282 -18.01 33.10 -4.70
C GLU A 282 -19.46 32.76 -4.35
N GLY A 283 -19.68 31.97 -3.31
CA GLY A 283 -21.01 31.48 -2.94
C GLY A 283 -21.57 30.42 -3.89
N THR A 284 -20.71 29.75 -4.67
CA THR A 284 -21.11 28.67 -5.58
C THR A 284 -21.52 27.42 -4.80
N PHE A 285 -20.83 27.14 -3.69
CA PHE A 285 -21.13 26.05 -2.74
C PHE A 285 -21.05 26.56 -1.31
N THR A 286 -21.77 25.90 -0.41
CA THR A 286 -21.69 26.06 1.04
C THR A 286 -20.70 25.05 1.63
N GLU A 287 -20.28 25.25 2.89
CA GLU A 287 -19.44 24.28 3.62
C GLU A 287 -20.08 22.89 3.64
N LYS A 288 -21.38 22.80 3.86
CA LYS A 288 -22.15 21.56 3.89
C LYS A 288 -22.14 20.83 2.55
N GLU A 289 -22.31 21.56 1.44
CA GLU A 289 -22.28 20.97 0.10
C GLU A 289 -20.86 20.49 -0.29
N ILE A 290 -19.82 21.20 0.14
CA ILE A 290 -18.44 20.74 -0.08
C ILE A 290 -18.17 19.48 0.73
N GLN A 291 -18.61 19.42 1.99
CA GLN A 291 -18.47 18.20 2.80
C GLN A 291 -19.23 17.03 2.17
N GLU A 292 -20.43 17.25 1.62
CA GLU A 292 -21.21 16.24 0.89
C GLU A 292 -20.44 15.69 -0.32
N ILE A 293 -19.83 16.55 -1.12
CA ILE A 293 -19.02 16.15 -2.28
C ILE A 293 -17.87 15.24 -1.82
N ILE A 294 -17.19 15.61 -0.74
CA ILE A 294 -16.03 14.84 -0.24
C ILE A 294 -16.46 13.53 0.41
N ASP A 295 -17.53 13.53 1.19
CA ASP A 295 -18.09 12.31 1.78
C ASP A 295 -18.45 11.29 0.69
N GLN A 296 -19.11 11.74 -0.38
CA GLN A 296 -19.49 10.87 -1.49
C GLN A 296 -18.27 10.46 -2.35
N PHE A 297 -17.27 11.34 -2.52
CA PHE A 297 -16.03 10.98 -3.19
C PHE A 297 -15.31 9.83 -2.44
N ILE A 298 -15.17 9.95 -1.14
CA ILE A 298 -14.58 8.90 -0.29
C ILE A 298 -15.45 7.62 -0.31
N MET A 299 -16.77 7.76 -0.27
CA MET A 299 -17.70 6.63 -0.38
C MET A 299 -17.49 5.85 -1.68
N LYS A 300 -17.32 6.54 -2.81
CA LYS A 300 -17.05 5.90 -4.10
C LYS A 300 -15.75 5.10 -4.11
N LEU A 301 -14.69 5.62 -3.48
CA LEU A 301 -13.43 4.88 -3.32
C LEU A 301 -13.62 3.59 -2.51
N ARG A 302 -14.50 3.59 -1.51
CA ARG A 302 -14.87 2.39 -0.73
C ARG A 302 -15.63 1.33 -1.53
N CYS A 303 -16.28 1.73 -2.63
CA CYS A 303 -17.04 0.83 -3.50
C CYS A 303 -16.19 0.15 -4.57
N VAL A 304 -14.93 0.56 -4.75
CA VAL A 304 -14.01 -0.04 -5.72
C VAL A 304 -13.49 -1.37 -5.20
N LYS A 305 -13.67 -2.45 -5.99
CA LYS A 305 -13.33 -3.80 -5.57
C LYS A 305 -12.80 -4.62 -6.75
N PHE A 306 -11.90 -5.58 -6.46
CA PHE A 306 -11.35 -6.51 -7.44
C PHE A 306 -11.87 -7.94 -7.23
N ALA A 307 -11.88 -8.73 -8.31
CA ALA A 307 -12.03 -10.17 -8.23
C ALA A 307 -10.67 -10.81 -7.90
N ARG A 308 -10.55 -11.42 -6.73
CA ARG A 308 -9.34 -12.12 -6.28
C ARG A 308 -9.66 -13.56 -5.92
N THR A 309 -8.65 -14.42 -5.92
CA THR A 309 -8.82 -15.79 -5.43
C THR A 309 -8.91 -15.83 -3.91
N PRO A 310 -9.60 -16.82 -3.32
CA PRO A 310 -9.59 -17.00 -1.86
C PRO A 310 -8.18 -17.13 -1.27
N GLU A 311 -7.23 -17.74 -2.00
CA GLU A 311 -5.83 -17.81 -1.60
C GLU A 311 -5.22 -16.40 -1.47
N TYR A 312 -5.44 -15.52 -2.46
CA TYR A 312 -5.02 -14.12 -2.38
C TYR A 312 -5.66 -13.41 -1.20
N ASN A 313 -6.97 -13.58 -1.03
CA ASN A 313 -7.72 -12.95 0.05
C ASN A 313 -7.24 -13.40 1.44
N SER A 314 -6.82 -14.65 1.58
CA SER A 314 -6.27 -15.16 2.86
C SER A 314 -4.92 -14.55 3.20
N ILE A 315 -4.11 -14.18 2.19
CA ILE A 315 -2.80 -13.55 2.40
C ILE A 315 -2.97 -12.06 2.75
N PHE A 316 -3.94 -11.38 2.13
CA PHE A 316 -4.08 -9.92 2.16
C PHE A 316 -5.31 -9.41 2.93
N ALA A 317 -6.02 -10.28 3.63
CA ALA A 317 -7.23 -9.96 4.40
C ALA A 317 -8.37 -9.39 3.53
N GLY A 318 -8.72 -10.09 2.48
CA GLY A 318 -9.76 -9.72 1.52
C GLY A 318 -9.20 -9.29 0.17
N ASP A 319 -9.97 -8.47 -0.54
CA ASP A 319 -9.65 -7.94 -1.88
C ASP A 319 -9.34 -6.43 -1.87
N PRO A 320 -8.39 -5.94 -1.04
CA PRO A 320 -8.11 -4.52 -0.93
C PRO A 320 -7.56 -3.97 -2.24
N THR A 321 -7.93 -2.73 -2.56
CA THR A 321 -7.35 -1.95 -3.66
C THR A 321 -6.13 -1.18 -3.21
N TRP A 322 -5.92 -1.04 -1.90
CA TRP A 322 -4.92 -0.18 -1.25
C TRP A 322 -4.93 1.24 -1.81
N VAL A 323 -6.13 1.78 -1.97
CA VAL A 323 -6.30 3.19 -2.28
C VAL A 323 -5.83 4.02 -1.09
N THR A 324 -4.79 4.83 -1.30
CA THR A 324 -4.14 5.64 -0.27
C THR A 324 -4.16 7.10 -0.68
N GLU A 325 -4.55 7.96 0.26
CA GLU A 325 -4.53 9.42 0.12
C GLU A 325 -3.58 10.02 1.15
N SER A 326 -2.70 10.92 0.72
CA SER A 326 -1.71 11.60 1.56
C SER A 326 -2.17 12.99 1.92
N ILE A 327 -2.16 13.33 3.21
CA ILE A 327 -2.72 14.56 3.78
C ILE A 327 -1.66 15.28 4.60
N GLY A 328 -1.62 16.60 4.55
CA GLY A 328 -0.70 17.43 5.34
C GLY A 328 0.71 17.48 4.78
N GLY A 329 1.73 17.40 5.63
CA GLY A 329 3.13 17.57 5.27
C GLY A 329 3.56 19.04 5.19
N ILE A 330 4.82 19.26 4.83
CA ILE A 330 5.45 20.58 4.75
C ILE A 330 5.97 20.80 3.32
N GLY A 331 5.69 21.96 2.75
CA GLY A 331 6.26 22.39 1.47
C GLY A 331 7.78 22.64 1.57
N VAL A 332 8.48 22.57 0.44
CA VAL A 332 9.92 22.87 0.40
C VAL A 332 10.23 24.34 0.76
N ASP A 333 9.23 25.20 0.70
CA ASP A 333 9.30 26.59 1.15
C ASP A 333 9.07 26.77 2.66
N GLY A 334 8.80 25.69 3.38
CA GLY A 334 8.61 25.67 4.83
C GLY A 334 7.18 25.91 5.30
N ARG A 335 6.22 26.22 4.40
CA ARG A 335 4.80 26.31 4.75
C ARG A 335 4.24 24.90 4.94
N HIS A 336 3.39 24.69 5.96
CA HIS A 336 2.66 23.43 6.05
C HIS A 336 1.58 23.35 4.94
N MET A 337 1.26 22.13 4.53
CA MET A 337 0.28 21.89 3.46
C MET A 337 -1.07 21.39 4.00
N VAL A 338 -1.31 21.63 5.29
CA VAL A 338 -2.63 21.44 5.90
C VAL A 338 -3.57 22.53 5.42
N THR A 339 -4.71 22.13 4.89
CA THR A 339 -5.79 23.01 4.42
C THR A 339 -7.10 22.60 5.10
N LYS A 340 -8.18 23.36 4.91
CA LYS A 340 -9.52 22.94 5.37
C LYS A 340 -9.93 21.59 4.78
N MET A 341 -9.51 21.27 3.55
CA MET A 341 -9.79 19.99 2.92
C MET A 341 -9.10 18.82 3.65
N SER A 342 -7.96 19.04 4.30
CA SER A 342 -7.32 18.03 5.16
C SER A 342 -8.26 17.59 6.29
N TYR A 343 -8.92 18.53 6.93
CA TYR A 343 -9.92 18.26 7.96
C TYR A 343 -11.16 17.57 7.38
N ARG A 344 -11.68 18.01 6.22
CA ARG A 344 -12.86 17.42 5.58
C ARG A 344 -12.65 15.96 5.19
N TYR A 345 -11.45 15.59 4.72
CA TYR A 345 -11.10 14.20 4.41
C TYR A 345 -11.12 13.33 5.67
N LEU A 346 -10.51 13.79 6.76
CA LEU A 346 -10.52 13.07 8.02
C LEU A 346 -11.93 13.00 8.64
N ASN A 347 -12.75 14.04 8.47
CA ASN A 347 -14.11 14.10 8.97
C ASN A 347 -15.05 13.09 8.28
N THR A 348 -14.69 12.57 7.11
CA THR A 348 -15.45 11.48 6.47
C THR A 348 -15.54 10.24 7.35
N LEU A 349 -14.56 10.02 8.24
CA LEU A 349 -14.59 8.93 9.22
C LEU A 349 -15.67 9.14 10.29
N ASN A 350 -15.98 10.38 10.64
CA ASN A 350 -17.12 10.71 11.50
C ASN A 350 -18.44 10.58 10.74
N ASN A 351 -18.51 11.07 9.49
CA ASN A 351 -19.76 11.20 8.71
C ASN A 351 -20.25 9.86 8.14
N ILE A 352 -19.36 9.01 7.64
CA ILE A 352 -19.70 7.72 7.04
C ILE A 352 -18.97 6.54 7.72
N GLY A 353 -18.48 6.76 8.94
CA GLY A 353 -17.86 5.74 9.79
C GLY A 353 -16.48 5.28 9.34
N ALA A 354 -15.84 4.51 10.21
CA ALA A 354 -14.53 3.92 9.93
C ALA A 354 -14.60 2.93 8.78
N ALA A 355 -13.54 2.91 7.98
CA ALA A 355 -13.33 1.91 6.94
C ALA A 355 -11.83 1.74 6.66
N PRO A 356 -11.40 0.57 6.18
CA PRO A 356 -10.02 0.32 5.79
C PRO A 356 -9.54 1.23 4.65
N GLU A 357 -10.43 1.61 3.74
CA GLU A 357 -10.13 2.36 2.53
C GLU A 357 -11.06 3.57 2.37
N PRO A 358 -10.54 4.65 1.80
CA PRO A 358 -9.14 4.88 1.48
C PRO A 358 -8.27 4.89 2.74
N ASN A 359 -7.01 4.43 2.60
CA ASN A 359 -6.01 4.52 3.65
C ASN A 359 -5.56 5.98 3.78
N LEU A 360 -6.15 6.72 4.73
CA LEU A 360 -5.83 8.13 4.96
C LEU A 360 -4.49 8.21 5.70
N THR A 361 -3.49 8.76 5.04
CA THR A 361 -2.13 8.88 5.55
C THR A 361 -1.79 10.33 5.84
N VAL A 362 -1.53 10.64 7.10
CA VAL A 362 -1.05 11.95 7.52
C VAL A 362 0.47 12.00 7.37
N LEU A 363 0.95 12.89 6.51
CA LEU A 363 2.36 13.18 6.36
C LEU A 363 2.78 14.06 7.55
N TRP A 364 3.34 13.40 8.57
CA TRP A 364 3.58 13.99 9.87
C TRP A 364 4.89 14.76 9.93
N SER A 365 4.84 15.93 10.52
CA SER A 365 5.98 16.73 10.93
C SER A 365 5.66 17.41 12.26
N VAL A 366 6.65 17.58 13.11
CA VAL A 366 6.51 18.36 14.35
C VAL A 366 6.09 19.82 14.10
N LYS A 367 6.28 20.29 12.85
CA LYS A 367 5.95 21.66 12.41
C LYS A 367 4.50 21.82 11.95
N LEU A 368 3.69 20.76 11.95
CA LEU A 368 2.27 20.87 11.61
C LEU A 368 1.51 21.71 12.65
N PRO A 369 0.41 22.38 12.27
CA PRO A 369 -0.41 23.15 13.21
C PRO A 369 -0.91 22.31 14.36
N GLU A 370 -0.84 22.81 15.57
CA GLU A 370 -1.22 22.11 16.79
C GLU A 370 -2.69 21.66 16.76
N ASN A 371 -3.59 22.51 16.27
CA ASN A 371 -5.01 22.17 16.13
C ASN A 371 -5.21 20.94 15.19
N PHE A 372 -4.44 20.88 14.10
CA PHE A 372 -4.51 19.75 13.19
C PHE A 372 -3.94 18.47 13.80
N LYS A 373 -2.82 18.55 14.52
CA LYS A 373 -2.24 17.41 15.24
C LYS A 373 -3.25 16.82 16.23
N LYS A 374 -3.91 17.67 17.03
CA LYS A 374 -4.94 17.25 17.98
C LYS A 374 -6.15 16.61 17.29
N PHE A 375 -6.61 17.18 16.17
CA PHE A 375 -7.70 16.60 15.40
C PHE A 375 -7.33 15.22 14.83
N CYS A 376 -6.11 15.05 14.33
CA CYS A 376 -5.62 13.73 13.91
C CYS A 376 -5.61 12.73 15.07
N ALA A 377 -5.16 13.15 16.25
CA ALA A 377 -5.17 12.30 17.43
C ALA A 377 -6.60 11.91 17.86
N GLU A 378 -7.53 12.86 17.87
CA GLU A 378 -8.97 12.60 18.12
C GLU A 378 -9.51 11.53 17.17
N ILE A 379 -9.27 11.68 15.86
CA ILE A 379 -9.71 10.73 14.83
C ILE A 379 -9.08 9.35 15.02
N SER A 380 -7.78 9.28 15.36
CA SER A 380 -7.11 8.01 15.63
C SER A 380 -7.66 7.29 16.85
N ILE A 381 -7.97 8.03 17.92
CA ILE A 381 -8.53 7.48 19.16
C ILE A 381 -9.93 6.91 18.90
N LYS A 382 -10.75 7.60 18.09
CA LYS A 382 -12.12 7.18 17.78
C LYS A 382 -12.20 6.01 16.80
N HIS A 383 -11.34 5.98 15.78
CA HIS A 383 -11.59 5.16 14.60
C HIS A 383 -10.49 4.17 14.24
N SER A 384 -9.25 4.34 14.71
CA SER A 384 -8.07 3.52 14.34
C SER A 384 -7.93 3.33 12.79
N ALA A 385 -8.33 4.34 12.01
CA ALA A 385 -8.46 4.24 10.54
C ALA A 385 -7.46 5.08 9.76
N ILE A 386 -6.60 5.85 10.42
CA ILE A 386 -5.55 6.67 9.78
C ILE A 386 -4.17 6.17 10.18
N GLN A 387 -3.18 6.51 9.37
CA GLN A 387 -1.77 6.24 9.65
C GLN A 387 -0.93 7.51 9.54
N TYR A 388 0.29 7.43 10.05
CA TYR A 388 1.24 8.54 10.08
C TYR A 388 2.52 8.14 9.38
N GLU A 389 3.07 9.04 8.57
CA GLU A 389 4.38 8.88 7.96
C GLU A 389 5.21 10.15 8.11
N ASN A 390 6.48 9.97 8.43
CA ASN A 390 7.40 11.05 8.74
C ASN A 390 7.77 11.84 7.48
N ASP A 391 7.10 12.98 7.29
CA ASP A 391 7.34 13.87 6.16
C ASP A 391 8.77 14.44 6.14
N ASP A 392 9.36 14.69 7.31
CA ASP A 392 10.66 15.34 7.40
C ASP A 392 11.80 14.48 6.80
N ILE A 393 11.71 13.14 6.89
CA ILE A 393 12.69 12.24 6.25
C ILE A 393 12.33 11.93 4.79
N MET A 394 11.05 11.86 4.43
CA MET A 394 10.62 11.55 3.06
C MET A 394 10.75 12.74 2.12
N ARG A 395 10.45 13.95 2.61
CA ARG A 395 10.56 15.20 1.82
C ARG A 395 11.97 15.45 1.31
N VAL A 396 13.00 15.03 2.04
CA VAL A 396 14.40 15.14 1.59
C VAL A 396 14.65 14.36 0.29
N VAL A 397 13.93 13.26 0.08
CA VAL A 397 14.08 12.39 -1.11
C VAL A 397 13.13 12.79 -2.23
N HIS A 398 11.88 13.14 -1.90
CA HIS A 398 10.79 13.27 -2.86
C HIS A 398 10.30 14.72 -3.08
N GLY A 399 10.78 15.70 -2.31
CA GLY A 399 10.20 17.05 -2.33
C GLY A 399 8.83 17.07 -1.64
N ASP A 400 7.94 17.94 -2.06
CA ASP A 400 6.66 18.20 -1.38
C ASP A 400 5.42 17.68 -2.12
N ASP A 401 5.55 17.21 -3.36
CA ASP A 401 4.43 16.66 -4.13
C ASP A 401 4.62 15.14 -4.35
N TYR A 402 4.63 14.41 -3.27
CA TYR A 402 4.66 12.96 -3.27
C TYR A 402 3.42 12.37 -2.60
N GLY A 403 3.10 11.16 -2.93
CA GLY A 403 2.05 10.35 -2.32
C GLY A 403 2.59 9.01 -1.84
N ILE A 404 1.78 8.34 -1.05
CA ILE A 404 2.08 7.00 -0.56
C ILE A 404 1.37 5.98 -1.44
N ALA A 405 2.14 5.07 -2.02
CA ALA A 405 1.60 3.93 -2.73
C ALA A 405 1.42 2.74 -1.80
N CYS A 406 0.25 2.14 -1.81
CA CYS A 406 -0.09 0.99 -0.98
C CYS A 406 -0.11 1.37 0.51
N CYS A 407 0.94 1.01 1.21
CA CYS A 407 1.03 1.06 2.66
C CYS A 407 1.99 2.14 3.14
N VAL A 408 3.23 2.12 2.64
CA VAL A 408 4.36 2.91 3.20
C VAL A 408 5.34 3.41 2.13
N SER A 409 5.08 3.17 0.85
CA SER A 409 6.03 3.49 -0.23
C SER A 409 5.80 4.88 -0.78
N SER A 410 6.74 5.78 -0.57
CA SER A 410 6.65 7.15 -1.08
C SER A 410 7.15 7.28 -2.52
N MET A 411 6.48 8.11 -3.32
CA MET A 411 6.91 8.47 -4.67
C MET A 411 6.32 9.80 -5.12
N ARG A 412 7.04 10.53 -5.97
CA ARG A 412 6.55 11.79 -6.57
C ARG A 412 5.42 11.49 -7.56
N ILE A 413 4.30 12.17 -7.40
CA ILE A 413 3.08 11.95 -8.17
C ILE A 413 3.30 12.37 -9.63
N GLY A 414 2.97 11.46 -10.57
CA GLY A 414 3.11 11.73 -12.01
C GLY A 414 4.55 11.82 -12.52
N ILE A 415 5.56 11.59 -11.70
CA ILE A 415 6.99 11.65 -12.04
C ILE A 415 7.67 10.31 -11.78
N GLU A 416 7.29 9.62 -10.72
CA GLU A 416 7.89 8.36 -10.29
C GLU A 416 6.87 7.22 -10.36
N MET A 417 7.36 6.02 -10.62
CA MET A 417 6.62 4.77 -10.50
C MET A 417 7.47 3.72 -9.81
N GLN A 418 6.85 2.64 -9.35
CA GLN A 418 7.56 1.59 -8.66
C GLN A 418 7.34 0.23 -9.31
N PHE A 419 8.44 -0.47 -9.55
CA PHE A 419 8.44 -1.90 -9.85
C PHE A 419 8.29 -2.66 -8.52
N PHE A 420 7.05 -3.07 -8.22
CA PHE A 420 6.69 -3.73 -6.97
C PHE A 420 7.26 -5.14 -6.88
N GLY A 421 7.82 -5.50 -5.73
CA GLY A 421 8.59 -6.71 -5.58
C GLY A 421 8.12 -7.74 -4.57
N ALA A 422 7.13 -7.49 -3.75
CA ALA A 422 6.76 -8.42 -2.68
C ALA A 422 7.87 -8.61 -1.62
N ARG A 423 8.16 -9.83 -1.13
CA ARG A 423 9.09 -10.01 -0.01
C ARG A 423 9.95 -11.25 -0.11
N ALA A 424 11.18 -11.13 0.39
CA ALA A 424 12.08 -12.22 0.72
C ALA A 424 11.99 -12.53 2.22
N ASN A 425 11.86 -13.82 2.56
CA ASN A 425 11.82 -14.31 3.94
C ASN A 425 13.25 -14.49 4.47
N LEU A 426 13.77 -13.50 5.20
CA LEU A 426 15.12 -13.51 5.73
C LEU A 426 15.30 -14.49 6.88
N ALA A 427 14.25 -14.82 7.64
CA ALA A 427 14.32 -15.85 8.68
C ALA A 427 14.52 -17.25 8.06
N LYS A 428 13.81 -17.55 6.97
CA LYS A 428 14.01 -18.79 6.22
C LYS A 428 15.40 -18.84 5.55
N CYS A 429 15.89 -17.71 5.06
CA CYS A 429 17.23 -17.57 4.52
C CYS A 429 18.32 -17.90 5.58
N LEU A 430 18.09 -17.49 6.84
CA LEU A 430 18.99 -17.86 7.96
C LEU A 430 18.98 -19.36 8.21
N LEU A 431 17.82 -20.01 8.17
CA LEU A 431 17.72 -21.47 8.31
C LEU A 431 18.41 -22.20 7.16
N TYR A 432 18.34 -21.67 5.93
CA TYR A 432 19.11 -22.20 4.80
C TYR A 432 20.62 -22.08 5.01
N ALA A 433 21.09 -20.98 5.59
CA ALA A 433 22.48 -20.82 5.93
C ALA A 433 22.95 -21.89 6.94
N ILE A 434 22.13 -22.22 7.94
CA ILE A 434 22.40 -23.27 8.92
C ILE A 434 22.37 -24.65 8.30
N ASN A 435 21.40 -24.93 7.42
CA ASN A 435 21.12 -26.24 6.82
C ASN A 435 21.81 -26.46 5.45
N GLY A 436 22.75 -25.62 5.04
CA GLY A 436 23.47 -25.79 3.77
C GLY A 436 22.61 -25.66 2.52
N GLY A 437 21.60 -24.78 2.54
CA GLY A 437 20.68 -24.49 1.43
C GLY A 437 19.48 -25.44 1.35
N VAL A 438 19.30 -26.32 2.30
CA VAL A 438 18.15 -27.24 2.38
C VAL A 438 16.97 -26.53 3.03
N ASP A 439 15.80 -26.64 2.41
CA ASP A 439 14.54 -26.16 2.96
C ASP A 439 14.09 -27.01 4.14
N GLU A 440 13.97 -26.42 5.30
CA GLU A 440 13.68 -27.08 6.57
C GLU A 440 12.26 -27.67 6.68
N ILE A 441 11.36 -27.24 5.79
CA ILE A 441 9.96 -27.74 5.74
C ILE A 441 9.84 -28.94 4.81
N SER A 442 10.38 -28.82 3.60
CA SER A 442 10.23 -29.86 2.56
C SER A 442 11.40 -30.85 2.48
N GLY A 443 12.53 -30.57 3.14
CA GLY A 443 13.75 -31.36 3.04
C GLY A 443 14.46 -31.28 1.68
N LYS A 444 14.04 -30.38 0.78
CA LYS A 444 14.60 -30.23 -0.56
C LYS A 444 15.74 -29.22 -0.60
N GLN A 445 16.72 -29.47 -1.47
CA GLN A 445 17.74 -28.48 -1.79
C GLN A 445 17.09 -27.36 -2.62
N VAL A 446 16.97 -26.16 -2.06
CA VAL A 446 16.41 -24.97 -2.70
C VAL A 446 17.47 -23.89 -2.90
N GLY A 447 18.24 -23.59 -1.86
CA GLY A 447 19.39 -22.69 -1.93
C GLY A 447 20.66 -23.37 -2.47
N PRO A 448 21.74 -22.59 -2.65
CA PRO A 448 23.06 -23.16 -3.00
C PRO A 448 23.46 -24.23 -2.00
N LYS A 449 24.09 -25.28 -2.51
CA LYS A 449 24.54 -26.39 -1.66
C LYS A 449 25.83 -25.99 -0.96
N TYR A 450 25.75 -25.79 0.34
CA TYR A 450 26.92 -25.59 1.23
C TYR A 450 27.00 -26.73 2.24
N ARG A 451 28.17 -26.84 2.89
CA ARG A 451 28.32 -27.72 4.06
C ARG A 451 27.43 -27.16 5.19
N PRO A 452 26.47 -27.93 5.71
CA PRO A 452 25.64 -27.46 6.83
C PRO A 452 26.49 -27.27 8.09
N ILE A 453 26.00 -26.47 9.02
CA ILE A 453 26.63 -26.33 10.34
C ILE A 453 26.31 -27.58 11.15
N THR A 454 27.37 -28.25 11.64
CA THR A 454 27.23 -29.53 12.38
C THR A 454 27.71 -29.43 13.83
N SER A 455 28.22 -28.27 14.26
CA SER A 455 28.63 -28.01 15.64
C SER A 455 27.49 -28.22 16.64
N GLU A 456 27.83 -28.53 17.88
CA GLU A 456 26.86 -28.74 18.97
C GLU A 456 26.14 -27.42 19.31
N TYR A 457 26.87 -26.31 19.32
CA TYR A 457 26.36 -24.96 19.52
C TYR A 457 26.67 -24.12 18.28
N LEU A 458 25.77 -23.17 17.95
CA LEU A 458 25.98 -22.24 16.85
C LEU A 458 27.04 -21.20 17.25
N ASP A 459 28.00 -20.97 16.37
CA ASP A 459 28.97 -19.88 16.46
C ASP A 459 28.49 -18.69 15.65
N TYR A 460 28.53 -17.48 16.24
CA TYR A 460 28.01 -16.28 15.61
C TYR A 460 28.74 -15.92 14.30
N ASP A 461 30.04 -15.98 14.29
CA ASP A 461 30.85 -15.58 13.13
C ASP A 461 30.62 -16.57 11.96
N GLU A 462 30.62 -17.88 12.27
CA GLU A 462 30.31 -18.92 11.26
C GLU A 462 28.91 -18.73 10.67
N VAL A 463 27.90 -18.53 11.52
CA VAL A 463 26.50 -18.32 11.06
C VAL A 463 26.40 -17.05 10.24
N TRP A 464 26.99 -15.96 10.70
CA TRP A 464 26.95 -14.67 10.02
C TRP A 464 27.61 -14.72 8.63
N ASP A 465 28.75 -15.37 8.50
CA ASP A 465 29.41 -15.50 7.19
C ASP A 465 28.59 -16.31 6.20
N LYS A 466 28.06 -17.47 6.62
CA LYS A 466 27.14 -18.28 5.78
C LYS A 466 25.84 -17.55 5.45
N TYR A 467 25.33 -16.79 6.38
CA TYR A 467 24.10 -16.01 6.17
C TYR A 467 24.28 -14.88 5.16
N LYS A 468 25.42 -14.19 5.19
CA LYS A 468 25.77 -13.19 4.16
C LYS A 468 25.80 -13.80 2.76
N ASP A 469 26.42 -14.95 2.59
CA ASP A 469 26.47 -15.64 1.31
C ASP A 469 25.06 -16.08 0.83
N MET A 470 24.25 -16.56 1.76
CA MET A 470 22.87 -16.96 1.45
C MET A 470 21.99 -15.75 1.10
N MET A 471 22.13 -14.62 1.81
CA MET A 471 21.45 -13.36 1.48
C MET A 471 21.86 -12.84 0.10
N LYS A 472 23.13 -12.95 -0.27
CA LYS A 472 23.65 -12.54 -1.58
C LYS A 472 23.02 -13.36 -2.71
N TRP A 473 22.93 -14.67 -2.54
CA TRP A 473 22.23 -15.55 -3.47
C TRP A 473 20.75 -15.19 -3.56
N LEU A 474 20.05 -15.07 -2.43
CA LEU A 474 18.63 -14.76 -2.40
C LEU A 474 18.33 -13.42 -3.09
N ALA A 475 19.14 -12.39 -2.84
CA ALA A 475 19.00 -11.10 -3.49
C ALA A 475 19.12 -11.21 -5.02
N SER A 476 20.04 -12.03 -5.53
CA SER A 476 20.20 -12.25 -6.97
C SER A 476 18.99 -12.95 -7.59
N VAL A 477 18.53 -14.06 -7.01
CA VAL A 477 17.33 -14.79 -7.52
C VAL A 477 16.10 -13.90 -7.49
N TYR A 478 15.94 -13.13 -6.40
CA TYR A 478 14.82 -12.24 -6.20
C TYR A 478 14.78 -11.11 -7.23
N VAL A 479 15.89 -10.39 -7.42
CA VAL A 479 15.96 -9.32 -8.43
C VAL A 479 15.74 -9.86 -9.84
N ASN A 480 16.29 -11.03 -10.18
CA ASN A 480 16.12 -11.63 -11.50
C ASN A 480 14.66 -12.08 -11.75
N ALA A 481 13.98 -12.60 -10.73
CA ALA A 481 12.54 -12.91 -10.83
C ALA A 481 11.72 -11.64 -11.09
N LEU A 482 12.01 -10.56 -10.38
CA LEU A 482 11.34 -9.27 -10.57
C LEU A 482 11.63 -8.65 -11.94
N ASN A 483 12.85 -8.79 -12.48
CA ASN A 483 13.17 -8.34 -13.84
C ASN A 483 12.27 -9.01 -14.87
N ILE A 484 12.04 -10.32 -14.75
CA ILE A 484 11.13 -11.06 -15.62
C ILE A 484 9.70 -10.53 -15.48
N ILE A 485 9.22 -10.37 -14.25
CA ILE A 485 7.87 -9.92 -13.95
C ILE A 485 7.61 -8.55 -14.58
N HIS A 486 8.50 -7.58 -14.36
CA HIS A 486 8.29 -6.21 -14.85
C HIS A 486 8.48 -6.07 -16.36
N TYR A 487 9.35 -6.87 -16.95
CA TYR A 487 9.41 -6.98 -18.41
C TYR A 487 8.08 -7.49 -18.99
N MET A 488 7.49 -8.51 -18.37
CA MET A 488 6.25 -9.10 -18.86
C MET A 488 5.03 -8.21 -18.59
N HIS A 489 5.05 -7.38 -17.54
CA HIS A 489 4.03 -6.34 -17.35
C HIS A 489 4.06 -5.34 -18.50
N ASP A 490 5.20 -4.76 -18.82
CA ASP A 490 5.33 -3.81 -19.94
C ASP A 490 4.87 -4.42 -21.26
N LYS A 491 5.08 -5.73 -21.44
CA LYS A 491 4.75 -6.42 -22.68
C LYS A 491 3.27 -6.82 -22.81
N TYR A 492 2.62 -7.26 -21.76
CA TYR A 492 1.30 -7.88 -21.81
C TYR A 492 0.22 -7.17 -20.98
N CYS A 493 0.60 -6.32 -20.05
CA CYS A 493 -0.31 -5.66 -19.10
C CYS A 493 0.17 -4.23 -18.77
N TYR A 494 0.52 -3.46 -19.81
CA TYR A 494 1.00 -2.08 -19.67
C TYR A 494 -0.10 -1.16 -19.14
N GLU A 495 0.23 -0.35 -18.15
CA GLU A 495 -0.66 0.52 -17.40
C GLU A 495 -0.85 1.89 -18.10
N ARG A 496 -1.38 1.88 -19.33
CA ARG A 496 -1.45 3.04 -20.22
C ARG A 496 -2.21 4.22 -19.63
N MET A 497 -3.29 3.99 -18.83
CA MET A 497 -4.05 5.09 -18.22
C MET A 497 -3.26 5.80 -17.14
N GLN A 498 -2.64 5.06 -16.23
CA GLN A 498 -1.81 5.67 -15.18
C GLN A 498 -0.59 6.37 -15.78
N MET A 499 0.05 5.75 -16.76
CA MET A 499 1.23 6.30 -17.42
C MET A 499 0.91 7.50 -18.31
N ALA A 500 -0.31 7.61 -18.84
CA ALA A 500 -0.78 8.82 -19.53
C ALA A 500 -0.81 10.07 -18.62
N LEU A 501 -0.89 9.85 -17.31
CA LEU A 501 -0.89 10.88 -16.28
C LEU A 501 0.49 11.10 -15.64
N HIS A 502 1.55 10.64 -16.31
CA HIS A 502 2.95 10.86 -15.94
C HIS A 502 3.66 11.78 -16.94
N ASP A 503 4.75 12.37 -16.47
CA ASP A 503 5.69 13.08 -17.33
C ASP A 503 6.34 12.12 -18.33
N LYS A 504 6.91 12.67 -19.41
CA LYS A 504 7.60 11.87 -20.43
C LYS A 504 8.74 11.05 -19.84
N GLN A 505 9.51 11.64 -18.94
CA GLN A 505 10.62 10.98 -18.27
C GLN A 505 10.19 10.48 -16.89
N VAL A 506 9.98 9.18 -16.78
CA VAL A 506 9.56 8.53 -15.53
C VAL A 506 10.76 7.95 -14.81
N ARG A 507 10.97 8.37 -13.56
CA ARG A 507 11.93 7.74 -12.66
C ARG A 507 11.32 6.45 -12.10
N ARG A 508 12.07 5.38 -12.12
CA ARG A 508 11.59 4.06 -11.69
C ARG A 508 12.31 3.60 -10.43
N TRP A 509 11.53 3.29 -9.40
CA TRP A 509 12.01 2.58 -8.23
C TRP A 509 11.88 1.08 -8.45
N PHE A 510 12.85 0.31 -7.98
CA PHE A 510 12.84 -1.15 -8.03
C PHE A 510 12.72 -1.67 -6.60
N ALA A 511 11.48 -1.96 -6.17
CA ALA A 511 11.14 -2.24 -4.80
C ALA A 511 11.30 -3.71 -4.47
N THR A 512 12.13 -4.01 -3.51
CA THR A 512 12.20 -5.30 -2.82
C THR A 512 11.57 -5.17 -1.43
N GLY A 513 11.47 -6.26 -0.69
CA GLY A 513 10.94 -6.25 0.67
C GLY A 513 11.46 -7.40 1.51
N ILE A 514 11.41 -7.18 2.82
CA ILE A 514 11.92 -8.10 3.84
C ILE A 514 10.78 -8.57 4.73
N ALA A 515 10.72 -9.88 5.00
CA ALA A 515 9.90 -10.50 6.04
C ALA A 515 10.77 -11.22 7.06
N GLY A 516 10.31 -11.32 8.30
CA GLY A 516 11.01 -11.98 9.40
C GLY A 516 12.15 -11.15 10.02
N PHE A 517 12.08 -9.83 9.88
CA PHE A 517 13.15 -8.91 10.32
C PHE A 517 13.49 -9.03 11.80
N SER A 518 12.51 -8.88 12.69
CA SER A 518 12.74 -8.99 14.15
C SER A 518 13.12 -10.42 14.58
N VAL A 519 12.61 -11.44 13.89
CA VAL A 519 12.99 -12.85 14.13
C VAL A 519 14.48 -13.06 13.84
N VAL A 520 14.99 -12.49 12.76
CA VAL A 520 16.41 -12.59 12.40
C VAL A 520 17.28 -11.82 13.39
N ALA A 521 16.88 -10.60 13.76
CA ALA A 521 17.60 -9.79 14.74
C ALA A 521 17.73 -10.53 16.08
N ASP A 522 16.61 -11.06 16.59
CA ASP A 522 16.59 -11.84 17.84
C ASP A 522 17.35 -13.16 17.72
N SER A 523 17.27 -13.85 16.58
CA SER A 523 18.00 -15.10 16.33
C SER A 523 19.50 -14.90 16.36
N LEU A 524 20.01 -13.88 15.68
CA LEU A 524 21.43 -13.54 15.68
C LEU A 524 21.89 -13.03 17.07
N SER A 525 21.02 -12.29 17.77
CA SER A 525 21.28 -11.89 19.15
C SER A 525 21.37 -13.10 20.09
N ALA A 526 20.48 -14.07 19.96
CA ALA A 526 20.52 -15.31 20.73
C ALA A 526 21.83 -16.09 20.49
N ILE A 527 22.23 -16.23 19.23
CA ILE A 527 23.48 -16.93 18.87
C ILE A 527 24.71 -16.19 19.43
N LYS A 528 24.66 -14.85 19.47
CA LYS A 528 25.78 -14.01 19.93
C LYS A 528 25.94 -13.96 21.46
N TYR A 529 24.82 -13.91 22.19
CA TYR A 529 24.80 -13.60 23.63
C TYR A 529 24.35 -14.76 24.52
N ALA A 530 23.77 -15.81 23.94
CA ALA A 530 23.39 -17.03 24.64
C ALA A 530 24.07 -18.25 24.00
N LYS A 531 23.75 -19.45 24.46
CA LYS A 531 24.20 -20.70 23.82
C LYS A 531 23.00 -21.30 23.09
N VAL A 532 23.10 -21.41 21.79
CA VAL A 532 22.01 -21.97 20.94
C VAL A 532 22.44 -23.30 20.37
N LYS A 533 21.75 -24.36 20.77
CA LYS A 533 21.98 -25.73 20.31
C LYS A 533 20.92 -26.12 19.27
N PRO A 534 21.30 -26.37 18.01
CA PRO A 534 20.37 -26.85 16.99
C PRO A 534 20.00 -28.32 17.24
N ILE A 535 18.70 -28.61 17.19
CA ILE A 535 18.14 -29.97 17.24
C ILE A 535 17.91 -30.42 15.81
N ARG A 536 18.57 -31.52 15.43
CA ARG A 536 18.56 -32.06 14.07
C ARG A 536 17.74 -33.34 13.99
N ASP A 537 17.07 -33.53 12.87
CA ASP A 537 16.37 -34.77 12.54
C ASP A 537 17.35 -35.85 12.05
N GLU A 538 16.82 -37.00 11.66
CA GLU A 538 17.57 -38.14 11.13
C GLU A 538 18.33 -37.85 9.83
N ASN A 539 17.93 -36.84 9.09
CA ASN A 539 18.57 -36.38 7.86
C ASN A 539 19.62 -35.26 8.12
N GLY A 540 19.81 -34.88 9.38
CA GLY A 540 20.72 -33.81 9.79
C GLY A 540 20.18 -32.40 9.57
N ILE A 541 18.87 -32.23 9.26
CA ILE A 541 18.22 -30.94 9.09
C ILE A 541 17.85 -30.41 10.48
N THR A 542 18.21 -29.15 10.75
CA THR A 542 17.81 -28.49 11.98
C THR A 542 16.30 -28.21 11.99
N VAL A 543 15.59 -28.75 12.98
CA VAL A 543 14.14 -28.70 13.12
C VAL A 543 13.68 -27.91 14.34
N ASP A 544 14.52 -27.73 15.34
CA ASP A 544 14.27 -26.93 16.55
C ASP A 544 15.58 -26.42 17.17
N PHE A 545 15.48 -25.60 18.22
CA PHE A 545 16.62 -25.04 18.94
C PHE A 545 16.38 -25.07 20.45
N GLU A 546 17.42 -25.40 21.19
CA GLU A 546 17.53 -25.24 22.65
C GLU A 546 18.38 -24.02 22.92
N ILE A 547 17.94 -23.14 23.84
CA ILE A 547 18.64 -21.90 24.19
C ILE A 547 18.96 -21.93 25.69
N GLU A 548 20.23 -21.81 26.01
CA GLU A 548 20.73 -21.70 27.36
C GLU A 548 21.26 -20.26 27.59
N GLY A 549 20.67 -19.56 28.56
CA GLY A 549 20.99 -18.17 28.87
C GLY A 549 19.95 -17.19 28.33
N ASP A 550 20.15 -15.91 28.63
CA ASP A 550 19.33 -14.80 28.13
C ASP A 550 20.09 -13.97 27.08
N PHE A 551 19.36 -13.25 26.25
CA PHE A 551 19.92 -12.43 25.19
C PHE A 551 19.10 -11.16 24.98
N PRO A 552 19.70 -10.06 24.48
CA PRO A 552 18.99 -8.85 24.11
C PRO A 552 17.91 -9.12 23.07
N LYS A 553 16.70 -8.59 23.28
CA LYS A 553 15.56 -8.75 22.36
C LYS A 553 15.20 -7.41 21.74
N TYR A 554 14.99 -7.43 20.42
CA TYR A 554 14.61 -6.27 19.65
C TYR A 554 13.28 -5.68 20.15
N GLY A 555 13.18 -4.34 20.20
CA GLY A 555 12.03 -3.63 20.72
C GLY A 555 12.15 -3.17 22.19
N ASN A 556 13.37 -3.12 22.74
CA ASN A 556 13.63 -2.70 24.12
C ASN A 556 14.63 -1.54 24.22
N ASP A 557 14.89 -0.84 23.12
CA ASP A 557 15.90 0.23 23.01
C ASP A 557 17.31 -0.24 23.41
N ASP A 558 17.64 -1.49 23.06
CA ASP A 558 18.95 -2.12 23.37
C ASP A 558 19.83 -2.14 22.13
N ASP A 559 20.86 -1.31 22.10
CA ASP A 559 21.77 -1.15 20.98
C ASP A 559 22.48 -2.47 20.58
N ARG A 560 22.65 -3.42 21.50
CA ARG A 560 23.29 -4.70 21.21
C ARG A 560 22.54 -5.51 20.14
N VAL A 561 21.22 -5.48 20.15
CA VAL A 561 20.38 -6.16 19.14
C VAL A 561 19.93 -5.21 18.04
N ASP A 562 19.68 -3.93 18.33
CA ASP A 562 19.27 -2.94 17.35
C ASP A 562 20.34 -2.73 16.27
N GLU A 563 21.65 -2.76 16.63
CA GLU A 563 22.75 -2.71 15.66
C GLU A 563 22.84 -3.99 14.78
N ILE A 564 22.52 -5.16 15.32
CA ILE A 564 22.41 -6.39 14.53
C ILE A 564 21.28 -6.23 13.49
N ALA A 565 20.13 -5.68 13.88
CA ALA A 565 19.01 -5.43 12.98
C ALA A 565 19.41 -4.48 11.83
N LYS A 566 20.10 -3.38 12.15
CA LYS A 566 20.62 -2.44 11.14
C LYS A 566 21.61 -3.12 10.18
N GLU A 567 22.51 -3.94 10.68
CA GLU A 567 23.50 -4.63 9.87
C GLU A 567 22.85 -5.63 8.90
N VAL A 568 21.82 -6.35 9.33
CA VAL A 568 21.02 -7.23 8.46
C VAL A 568 20.39 -6.46 7.34
N LEU A 569 19.70 -5.34 7.65
CA LEU A 569 19.06 -4.48 6.66
C LEU A 569 20.08 -3.94 5.65
N HIS A 570 21.16 -3.33 6.15
CA HIS A 570 22.22 -2.75 5.32
C HIS A 570 22.84 -3.80 4.38
N THR A 571 23.15 -4.98 4.92
CA THR A 571 23.75 -6.08 4.16
C THR A 571 22.85 -6.57 3.04
N PHE A 572 21.55 -6.76 3.32
CA PHE A 572 20.60 -7.24 2.32
C PHE A 572 20.41 -6.23 1.18
N ILE A 573 20.16 -4.95 1.51
CA ILE A 573 19.96 -3.93 0.46
C ILE A 573 21.24 -3.68 -0.36
N LYS A 574 22.43 -3.81 0.25
CA LYS A 574 23.70 -3.76 -0.48
C LYS A 574 23.77 -4.85 -1.55
N TYR A 575 23.35 -6.07 -1.22
CA TYR A 575 23.34 -7.17 -2.18
C TYR A 575 22.26 -6.98 -3.26
N VAL A 576 21.09 -6.46 -2.92
CA VAL A 576 20.04 -6.10 -3.91
C VAL A 576 20.59 -5.07 -4.90
N LYS A 577 21.21 -3.99 -4.41
CA LYS A 577 21.82 -2.92 -5.24
C LYS A 577 22.96 -3.42 -6.14
N GLY A 578 23.57 -4.53 -5.82
CA GLY A 578 24.64 -5.16 -6.64
C GLY A 578 24.13 -5.88 -7.89
N ASN A 579 22.82 -5.96 -8.13
CA ASN A 579 22.23 -6.64 -9.26
C ASN A 579 21.72 -5.65 -10.32
N HIS A 580 21.67 -6.10 -11.59
CA HIS A 580 21.08 -5.35 -12.67
C HIS A 580 19.53 -5.33 -12.51
N THR A 581 18.93 -4.15 -12.61
CA THR A 581 17.49 -3.96 -12.52
C THR A 581 16.87 -3.60 -13.87
N TYR A 582 15.67 -4.09 -14.13
CA TYR A 582 14.93 -3.80 -15.34
C TYR A 582 14.73 -2.29 -15.55
N ARG A 583 15.00 -1.80 -16.77
CA ARG A 583 14.92 -0.38 -17.18
C ARG A 583 15.71 0.57 -16.26
N GLY A 584 16.77 0.11 -15.63
CA GLY A 584 17.58 0.92 -14.72
C GLY A 584 16.85 1.38 -13.46
N GLY A 585 15.85 0.63 -13.00
CA GLY A 585 15.12 0.95 -11.77
C GLY A 585 16.04 1.05 -10.56
N ILE A 586 15.84 2.07 -9.73
CA ILE A 586 16.66 2.33 -8.55
C ILE A 586 16.24 1.34 -7.45
N ALA A 587 17.16 0.46 -7.07
CA ALA A 587 16.89 -0.58 -6.08
C ALA A 587 16.62 0.01 -4.69
N THR A 588 15.54 -0.42 -4.07
CA THR A 588 15.13 -0.08 -2.70
C THR A 588 14.53 -1.30 -2.01
N THR A 589 14.31 -1.22 -0.70
CA THR A 589 13.66 -2.28 0.07
C THR A 589 12.70 -1.71 1.09
N SER A 590 11.76 -2.55 1.54
CA SER A 590 10.84 -2.26 2.65
C SER A 590 10.96 -3.30 3.76
N ILE A 591 10.64 -2.88 4.97
CA ILE A 591 10.38 -3.79 6.11
C ILE A 591 8.88 -3.75 6.34
N LEU A 592 8.17 -4.62 5.62
CA LEU A 592 6.71 -4.63 5.59
C LEU A 592 6.21 -6.04 5.26
N THR A 593 5.26 -6.57 6.02
CA THR A 593 4.70 -7.91 5.78
C THR A 593 3.24 -7.89 5.35
N ILE A 594 2.55 -6.77 5.52
CA ILE A 594 1.08 -6.75 5.39
C ILE A 594 0.49 -7.77 6.39
N THR A 595 -0.59 -8.46 6.07
CA THR A 595 -1.13 -9.59 6.87
C THR A 595 -0.45 -10.93 6.56
N SER A 596 0.54 -10.93 5.67
CA SER A 596 1.26 -12.15 5.27
C SER A 596 2.21 -12.69 6.36
N ASN A 597 2.42 -11.94 7.45
CA ASN A 597 3.24 -12.38 8.60
C ASN A 597 2.78 -13.74 9.15
N VAL A 598 1.48 -14.03 9.14
CA VAL A 598 0.92 -15.34 9.51
C VAL A 598 1.38 -16.40 8.51
N SER A 599 1.25 -16.15 7.21
CA SER A 599 1.67 -17.08 6.16
C SER A 599 3.18 -17.34 6.19
N TYR A 600 4.00 -16.32 6.41
CA TYR A 600 5.45 -16.49 6.55
C TYR A 600 5.81 -17.39 7.74
N GLY A 601 5.19 -17.17 8.91
CA GLY A 601 5.40 -18.00 10.08
C GLY A 601 5.00 -19.46 9.85
N LYS A 602 3.86 -19.67 9.21
CA LYS A 602 3.34 -21.01 8.87
C LYS A 602 4.29 -21.83 7.98
N ASN A 603 4.97 -21.13 7.05
CA ASN A 603 5.91 -21.73 6.10
C ASN A 603 7.39 -21.68 6.55
N THR A 604 7.67 -21.38 7.82
CA THR A 604 9.02 -21.29 8.37
C THR A 604 9.18 -22.19 9.57
N GLY A 605 10.26 -22.97 9.62
CA GLY A 605 10.66 -23.82 10.73
C GLY A 605 10.90 -23.04 12.02
N ALA A 606 11.25 -23.73 13.10
CA ALA A 606 11.70 -23.09 14.33
C ALA A 606 12.96 -22.24 14.08
N THR A 607 13.15 -21.17 14.85
CA THR A 607 14.26 -20.22 14.67
C THR A 607 15.10 -20.08 15.94
N PRO A 608 16.38 -19.69 15.83
CA PRO A 608 17.32 -19.66 16.96
C PRO A 608 16.92 -18.75 18.13
N ASP A 609 15.98 -17.82 17.92
CA ASP A 609 15.41 -16.95 18.95
C ASP A 609 14.35 -17.65 19.85
N GLY A 610 14.05 -18.92 19.59
CA GLY A 610 13.06 -19.74 20.31
C GLY A 610 11.66 -19.71 19.72
N ARG A 611 11.42 -19.00 18.60
CA ARG A 611 10.15 -19.08 17.88
C ARG A 611 9.94 -20.48 17.32
N LYS A 612 8.83 -21.10 17.62
CA LYS A 612 8.50 -22.45 17.16
C LYS A 612 7.97 -22.47 15.71
N LYS A 613 8.15 -23.61 15.04
CA LYS A 613 7.62 -23.83 13.69
C LYS A 613 6.13 -23.45 13.62
N GLY A 614 5.75 -22.69 12.60
CA GLY A 614 4.37 -22.32 12.34
C GLY A 614 3.86 -21.07 13.10
N VAL A 615 4.58 -20.59 14.10
CA VAL A 615 4.22 -19.37 14.82
C VAL A 615 4.38 -18.17 13.88
N ALA A 616 3.38 -17.28 13.84
CA ALA A 616 3.40 -16.08 13.01
C ALA A 616 4.62 -15.19 13.31
N PHE A 617 5.12 -14.50 12.27
CA PHE A 617 6.10 -13.43 12.47
C PHE A 617 5.42 -12.18 13.04
N ALA A 618 6.18 -11.31 13.67
CA ALA A 618 5.73 -9.95 13.90
C ALA A 618 5.51 -9.22 12.56
N PRO A 619 4.52 -8.32 12.47
CA PRO A 619 4.27 -7.56 11.25
C PRO A 619 5.35 -6.50 11.03
N GLY A 620 5.84 -6.38 9.79
CA GLY A 620 6.80 -5.34 9.40
C GLY A 620 8.05 -5.30 10.27
N ALA A 621 8.37 -4.12 10.78
CA ALA A 621 9.50 -3.86 11.67
C ALA A 621 9.17 -4.01 13.17
N ASN A 622 7.97 -4.48 13.49
CA ASN A 622 7.56 -4.69 14.89
C ASN A 622 8.46 -5.70 15.60
N PRO A 623 8.68 -5.52 16.90
CA PRO A 623 9.21 -6.59 17.77
C PRO A 623 8.31 -7.83 17.76
N MET A 624 8.85 -8.99 18.00
CA MET A 624 8.06 -10.20 18.21
C MET A 624 7.17 -10.03 19.46
N HIS A 625 5.95 -10.54 19.34
CA HIS A 625 4.90 -10.38 20.37
C HIS A 625 5.38 -10.76 21.77
N GLY A 626 5.16 -9.85 22.74
CA GLY A 626 5.52 -10.03 24.14
C GLY A 626 7.03 -9.96 24.45
N ARG A 627 7.87 -9.55 23.50
CA ARG A 627 9.32 -9.37 23.72
C ARG A 627 9.72 -7.93 24.06
N ASP A 628 8.91 -6.95 23.68
CA ASP A 628 9.08 -5.52 23.95
C ASP A 628 8.55 -5.17 25.37
N LYS A 629 9.36 -5.51 26.39
CA LYS A 629 8.98 -5.43 27.79
C LYS A 629 9.29 -4.09 28.47
N ASN A 630 10.07 -3.23 27.81
CA ASN A 630 10.51 -1.96 28.39
C ASN A 630 9.54 -0.80 28.13
N GLY A 631 8.28 -1.10 27.74
CA GLY A 631 7.21 -0.13 27.49
C GLY A 631 7.17 0.39 26.06
N ALA A 632 6.15 1.21 25.81
CA ALA A 632 5.82 1.72 24.48
C ALA A 632 6.95 2.54 23.84
N VAL A 633 7.52 3.47 24.61
CA VAL A 633 8.58 4.37 24.09
C VAL A 633 9.84 3.61 23.68
N ALA A 634 10.23 2.58 24.44
CA ALA A 634 11.39 1.76 24.11
C ALA A 634 11.14 0.91 22.84
N SER A 635 9.92 0.36 22.71
CA SER A 635 9.52 -0.37 21.51
C SER A 635 9.61 0.51 20.24
N LEU A 636 9.04 1.69 20.31
CA LEU A 636 9.10 2.68 19.21
C LEU A 636 10.54 3.15 18.92
N ALA A 637 11.35 3.34 19.96
CA ALA A 637 12.73 3.79 19.82
C ALA A 637 13.59 2.77 19.05
N SER A 638 13.47 1.46 19.32
CA SER A 638 14.17 0.42 18.55
C SER A 638 13.82 0.48 17.06
N VAL A 639 12.53 0.63 16.72
CA VAL A 639 12.09 0.72 15.30
C VAL A 639 12.57 2.03 14.66
N ALA A 640 12.52 3.15 15.38
CA ALA A 640 12.96 4.45 14.87
C ALA A 640 14.46 4.51 14.53
N LYS A 641 15.29 3.63 15.10
CA LYS A 641 16.71 3.51 14.77
C LYS A 641 16.97 2.92 13.39
N MET A 642 15.99 2.26 12.77
CA MET A 642 16.18 1.65 11.44
C MET A 642 16.36 2.73 10.38
N PRO A 643 17.47 2.71 9.61
CA PRO A 643 17.80 3.79 8.69
C PRO A 643 16.87 3.80 7.48
N PHE A 644 16.09 4.85 7.33
CA PHE A 644 15.18 5.03 6.17
C PHE A 644 15.92 4.98 4.83
N MET A 645 17.14 5.49 4.76
CA MET A 645 17.94 5.48 3.52
C MET A 645 18.31 4.08 3.02
N ASP A 646 18.31 3.08 3.90
CA ASP A 646 18.49 1.67 3.53
C ASP A 646 17.16 0.98 3.22
N ALA A 647 16.02 1.56 3.60
CA ALA A 647 14.69 1.02 3.41
C ALA A 647 13.69 2.08 2.89
N GLN A 648 14.03 2.76 1.79
CA GLN A 648 13.22 3.85 1.23
C GLN A 648 11.86 3.41 0.68
N ASP A 649 11.63 2.12 0.50
CA ASP A 649 10.30 1.56 0.20
C ASP A 649 9.42 1.40 1.45
N GLY A 650 9.94 1.80 2.61
CA GLY A 650 9.22 2.01 3.85
C GLY A 650 9.53 1.02 4.98
N ILE A 651 9.36 1.52 6.20
CA ILE A 651 9.56 0.78 7.46
C ILE A 651 8.25 0.79 8.21
N SER A 652 7.48 -0.29 8.11
CA SER A 652 6.16 -0.39 8.74
C SER A 652 6.25 -0.71 10.21
N ASN A 653 5.59 0.10 11.04
CA ASN A 653 5.41 -0.17 12.45
C ASN A 653 3.92 -0.06 12.82
N THR A 654 3.42 -0.97 13.64
CA THR A 654 2.05 -0.97 14.14
C THR A 654 2.06 -1.00 15.67
N PHE A 655 1.44 0.00 16.26
CA PHE A 655 1.43 0.23 17.69
C PHE A 655 0.00 0.13 18.21
N THR A 656 -0.18 -0.63 19.28
CA THR A 656 -1.47 -0.75 19.97
C THR A 656 -1.32 -0.31 21.41
N ILE A 657 -2.15 0.65 21.82
CA ILE A 657 -2.19 1.16 23.20
C ILE A 657 -3.61 1.08 23.74
N VAL A 658 -3.74 0.70 25.00
CA VAL A 658 -5.04 0.72 25.66
C VAL A 658 -5.45 2.17 25.96
N PRO A 659 -6.74 2.53 25.84
CA PRO A 659 -7.20 3.90 26.03
C PRO A 659 -6.76 4.51 27.36
N ASP A 660 -6.86 3.76 28.46
CA ASP A 660 -6.49 4.23 29.81
C ASP A 660 -5.00 4.53 30.00
N ALA A 661 -4.12 3.88 29.22
CA ALA A 661 -2.70 4.15 29.23
C ALA A 661 -2.36 5.44 28.47
N LEU A 662 -3.17 5.79 27.47
CA LEU A 662 -2.99 7.01 26.71
C LEU A 662 -3.39 8.26 27.50
N GLY A 663 -4.47 8.20 28.31
CA GLY A 663 -4.90 9.32 29.13
C GLY A 663 -6.22 9.06 29.88
N LYS A 664 -6.51 9.90 30.87
CA LYS A 664 -7.75 9.81 31.65
C LYS A 664 -8.86 10.72 31.14
N THR A 665 -8.55 11.68 30.30
CA THR A 665 -9.49 12.59 29.65
C THR A 665 -9.20 12.62 28.14
N GLU A 666 -10.17 13.01 27.32
CA GLU A 666 -9.98 13.16 25.88
C GLU A 666 -8.78 14.09 25.57
N GLU A 667 -8.73 15.27 26.21
CA GLU A 667 -7.64 16.23 26.03
C GLU A 667 -6.26 15.65 26.38
N SER A 668 -6.17 14.89 27.49
CA SER A 668 -4.90 14.26 27.89
C SER A 668 -4.49 13.15 26.91
N SER A 669 -5.45 12.38 26.42
CA SER A 669 -5.21 11.31 25.45
C SER A 669 -4.74 11.86 24.10
N GLU A 670 -5.37 12.92 23.60
CA GLU A 670 -4.95 13.62 22.39
C GLU A 670 -3.55 14.20 22.53
N THR A 671 -3.29 14.93 23.63
CA THR A 671 -1.98 15.53 23.89
C THR A 671 -0.87 14.48 23.97
N ASN A 672 -1.13 13.38 24.66
CA ASN A 672 -0.15 12.29 24.81
C ASN A 672 0.11 11.56 23.50
N LEU A 673 -0.92 11.35 22.67
CA LEU A 673 -0.74 10.76 21.35
C LEU A 673 0.08 11.68 20.43
N VAL A 674 -0.19 12.99 20.44
CA VAL A 674 0.61 13.97 19.68
C VAL A 674 2.07 13.94 20.14
N ALA A 675 2.33 13.96 21.45
CA ALA A 675 3.69 13.89 21.97
C ALA A 675 4.43 12.60 21.58
N LEU A 676 3.73 11.48 21.54
CA LEU A 676 4.29 10.19 21.12
C LEU A 676 4.63 10.20 19.62
N LEU A 677 3.76 10.75 18.77
CA LEU A 677 3.99 10.90 17.34
C LEU A 677 5.17 11.85 17.05
N ASP A 678 5.22 12.99 17.72
CA ASP A 678 6.32 13.94 17.60
C ASP A 678 7.64 13.30 18.01
N GLY A 679 7.69 12.63 19.17
CA GLY A 679 8.88 11.96 19.66
C GLY A 679 9.36 10.82 18.75
N TYR A 680 8.44 10.05 18.18
CA TYR A 680 8.77 9.00 17.22
C TYR A 680 9.36 9.58 15.92
N ALA A 681 8.75 10.65 15.40
CA ALA A 681 9.23 11.34 14.20
C ALA A 681 10.60 11.99 14.41
N GLU A 682 10.82 12.67 15.54
CA GLU A 682 12.12 13.29 15.88
C GLU A 682 13.25 12.26 16.02
N LYS A 683 12.94 11.05 16.49
CA LYS A 683 13.90 9.93 16.54
C LYS A 683 14.19 9.29 15.16
N GLY A 684 13.55 9.76 14.10
CA GLY A 684 13.73 9.24 12.74
C GLY A 684 12.80 8.06 12.38
N GLY A 685 11.79 7.78 13.20
CA GLY A 685 10.77 6.79 12.89
C GLY A 685 10.06 7.15 11.59
N HIS A 686 9.85 6.17 10.70
CA HIS A 686 9.30 6.42 9.38
C HIS A 686 7.76 6.39 9.38
N HIS A 687 7.18 5.23 9.69
CA HIS A 687 5.74 4.99 9.58
C HIS A 687 5.19 4.47 10.90
N LEU A 688 4.01 4.92 11.28
CA LEU A 688 3.30 4.42 12.45
C LEU A 688 1.81 4.24 12.18
N ASN A 689 1.35 3.01 12.36
CA ASN A 689 -0.05 2.69 12.59
C ASN A 689 -0.35 2.78 14.08
N VAL A 690 -1.45 3.45 14.44
CA VAL A 690 -1.91 3.55 15.81
C VAL A 690 -3.26 2.88 15.96
N ASN A 691 -3.36 1.90 16.87
CA ASN A 691 -4.61 1.34 17.35
C ASN A 691 -4.82 1.78 18.79
N VAL A 692 -5.96 2.40 19.08
CA VAL A 692 -6.37 2.74 20.44
C VAL A 692 -7.58 1.88 20.79
N LEU A 693 -7.35 0.73 21.40
CA LEU A 693 -8.40 -0.25 21.71
C LEU A 693 -7.96 -1.25 22.78
N ASN A 694 -8.95 -1.91 23.37
CA ASN A 694 -8.76 -2.98 24.35
C ASN A 694 -8.80 -4.36 23.69
N LYS A 695 -8.11 -5.31 24.27
CA LYS A 695 -8.10 -6.70 23.84
C LYS A 695 -9.49 -7.34 23.92
N GLU A 696 -10.25 -6.96 24.95
CA GLU A 696 -11.62 -7.41 25.20
C GLU A 696 -12.55 -7.08 24.03
N THR A 697 -12.41 -5.90 23.42
CA THR A 697 -13.18 -5.48 22.24
C THR A 697 -12.95 -6.42 21.05
N LEU A 698 -11.71 -6.84 20.82
CA LEU A 698 -11.38 -7.78 19.75
C LEU A 698 -11.91 -9.18 20.03
N LEU A 699 -11.82 -9.63 21.27
CA LEU A 699 -12.37 -10.93 21.69
C LEU A 699 -13.90 -10.97 21.57
N ASP A 700 -14.56 -9.86 21.85
CA ASP A 700 -16.00 -9.73 21.70
C ASP A 700 -16.41 -9.67 20.23
N ALA A 701 -15.71 -8.86 19.41
CA ALA A 701 -15.93 -8.80 17.96
C ALA A 701 -15.67 -10.15 17.25
N GLN A 702 -14.79 -10.99 17.79
CA GLN A 702 -14.57 -12.34 17.26
C GLN A 702 -15.76 -13.27 17.54
N LYS A 703 -16.48 -13.06 18.66
CA LYS A 703 -17.65 -13.86 19.07
C LYS A 703 -18.95 -13.31 18.46
N HIS A 704 -19.07 -12.00 18.35
CA HIS A 704 -20.27 -11.28 17.93
C HIS A 704 -19.98 -10.34 16.74
N PRO A 705 -19.53 -10.88 15.60
CA PRO A 705 -19.08 -10.05 14.46
C PRO A 705 -20.18 -9.14 13.89
N GLU A 706 -21.44 -9.50 14.07
CA GLU A 706 -22.61 -8.71 13.63
C GLU A 706 -22.74 -7.37 14.37
N GLU A 707 -22.21 -7.27 15.58
CA GLU A 707 -22.24 -6.05 16.39
C GLU A 707 -21.11 -5.07 15.99
N TYR A 708 -20.12 -5.53 15.21
CA TYR A 708 -18.92 -4.78 14.85
C TYR A 708 -18.71 -4.63 13.34
N PRO A 709 -19.71 -4.25 12.53
CA PRO A 709 -19.64 -4.29 11.07
C PRO A 709 -18.59 -3.35 10.46
N GLN A 710 -18.20 -2.30 11.18
CA GLN A 710 -17.22 -1.30 10.75
C GLN A 710 -15.96 -1.26 11.63
N LEU A 711 -15.77 -2.23 12.55
CA LEU A 711 -14.56 -2.26 13.37
C LEU A 711 -13.33 -2.36 12.50
N THR A 712 -12.61 -1.25 12.41
CA THR A 712 -11.40 -1.11 11.61
C THR A 712 -10.20 -1.15 12.53
N ILE A 713 -9.21 -1.96 12.17
CA ILE A 713 -7.93 -2.08 12.87
C ILE A 713 -6.77 -1.87 11.92
N ARG A 714 -5.70 -1.29 12.43
CA ARG A 714 -4.42 -1.17 11.72
C ARG A 714 -3.64 -2.47 11.90
N VAL A 715 -3.13 -3.03 10.82
CA VAL A 715 -2.46 -4.35 10.86
C VAL A 715 -0.97 -4.29 10.51
N SER A 716 -0.60 -3.79 9.35
CA SER A 716 0.80 -3.59 8.93
C SER A 716 0.83 -2.72 7.68
N GLY A 717 0.95 -1.40 7.85
CA GLY A 717 0.94 -0.43 6.77
C GLY A 717 -0.44 -0.08 6.20
N TYR A 718 -1.50 -0.78 6.60
CA TYR A 718 -2.88 -0.49 6.20
C TYR A 718 -3.88 -0.97 7.27
N ALA A 719 -5.13 -0.61 7.10
CA ALA A 719 -6.23 -1.06 7.93
C ALA A 719 -7.02 -2.19 7.28
N VAL A 720 -7.70 -2.96 8.12
CA VAL A 720 -8.65 -3.98 7.71
C VAL A 720 -9.91 -3.90 8.56
N ASN A 721 -11.01 -4.39 8.03
CA ASN A 721 -12.18 -4.66 8.84
C ASN A 721 -11.92 -5.96 9.62
N PHE A 722 -11.90 -5.89 10.95
CA PHE A 722 -11.51 -7.00 11.81
C PHE A 722 -12.32 -8.27 11.59
N ILE A 723 -13.63 -8.14 11.37
CA ILE A 723 -14.52 -9.29 11.16
C ILE A 723 -14.33 -9.99 9.80
N LYS A 724 -13.58 -9.36 8.85
CA LYS A 724 -13.22 -9.98 7.56
C LYS A 724 -11.92 -10.79 7.62
N LEU A 725 -11.15 -10.68 8.71
CA LEU A 725 -9.96 -11.48 8.92
C LEU A 725 -10.30 -12.96 9.12
N THR A 726 -9.42 -13.85 8.67
CA THR A 726 -9.50 -15.26 9.08
C THR A 726 -9.28 -15.39 10.59
N LYS A 727 -9.79 -16.46 11.19
CA LYS A 727 -9.59 -16.70 12.62
C LYS A 727 -8.11 -16.68 13.02
N GLU A 728 -7.22 -17.26 12.20
CA GLU A 728 -5.78 -17.27 12.44
C GLU A 728 -5.21 -15.85 12.47
N GLN A 729 -5.66 -14.96 11.55
CA GLN A 729 -5.25 -13.56 11.51
C GLN A 729 -5.83 -12.77 12.68
N GLN A 730 -7.08 -13.02 13.08
CA GLN A 730 -7.68 -12.40 14.27
C GLN A 730 -6.91 -12.80 15.54
N ASP A 731 -6.60 -14.09 15.70
CA ASP A 731 -5.84 -14.61 16.83
C ASP A 731 -4.42 -14.00 16.89
N GLU A 732 -3.78 -13.79 15.74
CA GLU A 732 -2.49 -13.09 15.64
C GLU A 732 -2.60 -11.64 16.14
N VAL A 733 -3.59 -10.90 15.68
CA VAL A 733 -3.81 -9.50 16.13
C VAL A 733 -4.08 -9.43 17.63
N ILE A 734 -4.89 -10.33 18.16
CA ILE A 734 -5.20 -10.43 19.59
C ILE A 734 -3.96 -10.80 20.43
N ALA A 735 -3.00 -11.53 19.82
CA ALA A 735 -1.75 -11.92 20.49
C ALA A 735 -0.67 -10.83 20.49
N ARG A 736 -0.85 -9.71 19.75
CA ARG A 736 0.11 -8.60 19.72
C ARG A 736 0.23 -7.95 21.10
N THR A 737 1.32 -7.19 21.27
CA THR A 737 1.52 -6.40 22.49
C THR A 737 0.49 -5.26 22.54
N PHE A 738 -0.25 -5.19 23.64
CA PHE A 738 -1.07 -4.05 24.01
C PHE A 738 -0.32 -3.29 25.10
N HIS A 739 0.11 -2.08 24.78
CA HIS A 739 0.85 -1.26 25.75
C HIS A 739 -0.11 -0.70 26.79
N GLU A 740 0.08 -1.13 28.03
CA GLU A 740 -0.71 -0.69 29.20
C GLU A 740 -0.06 0.51 29.90
N LEU A 741 1.17 0.86 29.50
CA LEU A 741 1.95 2.00 29.99
C LEU A 741 2.66 2.67 28.83
N MET A 742 2.77 4.00 28.87
CA MET A 742 3.55 4.80 27.93
C MET A 742 5.05 4.62 28.10
#